data_6dcacb8499250fadd1861a1cdee48a5d
#
_entry.id   6dcacb8499250fadd1861a1cdee48a5d
#
_cell.length_a   1.000
_cell.length_b   1.000
_cell.length_c   1.000
_cell.angle_alpha   90.00
_cell.angle_beta   90.00
_cell.angle_gamma   90.00
#
_symmetry.space_group_name_H-M   'P 1'
#
loop_
_entity.id
_entity.type
_entity.pdbx_description
1 polymer ?
#
loop_
_entity_poly.entity_id
_entity_poly.type
_entity_poly.pdbx_seq_one_letter_code
_entity_poly.pdbx_strand_id
1 'polypeptide(L)'
;MVAVLLSGALVAVLNATLLTPALPAIMEDVNVASTTVQWLTSGYALVEAVVIPLAAYMMGRLSTRKLFIGGIGLFGIGSLVAALAPSFPLLLLGRVIQAACTGLVMPMVFSVILLVFPREKRGSAMGVIGLVIGFAPTLGPSFSGVLVDTVGWRAIFVIVTVLAALIVAVAWFALENYGSFKRSKFDALSVVLSTVGLLSLLYGLSTFSSSTNHAVTAALVVVGIVVVGLYARRQLRLEEPMLRVDILKIKNYRVNVITVMIFQAALIGMETTMPLYIQNALGYSATVSGLTLLPGALIGAFTGVLAGRLFDRHGVRLPVSIGAVLIVAAACGFAFALRLDSPIWVVSAVYACMFLGMQFTMTPLNTWGVNSLPNDAIQHAQSTSNTLNQVAGSFGTALLVSISAMVANSSTHLEGAAQVYAGDHASFCTTALLVCVAVAIILLFVRDGKKAAVTAASAGGPSVAEAASAAQAGSGAAAAGEGASRRQPLVRDAMNPHAATVPANATMGQVIALMGEEDTTGVAVVETDGRLVGYVTDGDVANYLARHDSRVVNPSGNVHALFMDDDDLRTRLSELSSVNVMELATKRVITVDADLPLDKACTVLAERKIKKMPVVSDGKLVGALSRRNVMRYLMKG
;
A
#
# COMPACT_ATOMS: atom_id res chain seq x y z
N MET A 1 -12.18 8.96 10.40
CA MET A 1 -11.29 9.27 9.26
C MET A 1 -11.10 8.08 8.31
N VAL A 2 -10.51 6.94 8.72
CA VAL A 2 -10.25 5.79 7.81
C VAL A 2 -11.53 5.28 7.12
N ALA A 3 -12.64 5.14 7.84
CA ALA A 3 -13.91 4.74 7.27
C ALA A 3 -14.41 5.70 6.17
N VAL A 4 -14.23 7.00 6.34
CA VAL A 4 -14.59 8.01 5.33
C VAL A 4 -13.73 7.90 4.08
N LEU A 5 -12.42 7.67 4.23
CA LEU A 5 -11.52 7.44 3.11
C LEU A 5 -11.91 6.15 2.34
N LEU A 6 -12.20 5.08 3.07
CA LEU A 6 -12.62 3.81 2.48
C LEU A 6 -13.99 3.88 1.80
N SER A 7 -14.95 4.65 2.33
CA SER A 7 -16.25 4.85 1.67
C SER A 7 -16.11 5.64 0.36
N GLY A 8 -15.22 6.63 0.31
CA GLY A 8 -14.89 7.32 -0.94
C GLY A 8 -14.24 6.39 -1.97
N ALA A 9 -13.29 5.55 -1.54
CA ALA A 9 -12.69 4.54 -2.40
C ALA A 9 -13.72 3.50 -2.90
N LEU A 10 -14.61 3.02 -2.01
CA LEU A 10 -15.67 2.09 -2.37
C LEU A 10 -16.57 2.65 -3.48
N VAL A 11 -17.06 3.89 -3.32
CA VAL A 11 -17.93 4.53 -4.32
C VAL A 11 -17.20 4.74 -5.64
N ALA A 12 -15.91 5.12 -5.60
CA ALA A 12 -15.11 5.31 -6.81
C ALA A 12 -14.91 4.00 -7.58
N VAL A 13 -14.54 2.90 -6.91
CA VAL A 13 -14.33 1.59 -7.55
C VAL A 13 -15.67 0.99 -8.01
N LEU A 14 -16.72 1.10 -7.20
CA LEU A 14 -18.05 0.62 -7.55
C LEU A 14 -18.58 1.32 -8.82
N ASN A 15 -18.39 2.64 -8.92
CA ASN A 15 -18.80 3.40 -10.09
C ASN A 15 -18.06 3.00 -11.39
N ALA A 16 -16.84 2.48 -11.28
CA ALA A 16 -16.11 1.99 -12.46
C ALA A 16 -16.78 0.77 -13.10
N THR A 17 -17.44 -0.07 -12.29
CA THR A 17 -18.05 -1.35 -12.73
C THR A 17 -19.57 -1.29 -12.88
N LEU A 18 -20.25 -0.33 -12.24
CA LEU A 18 -21.72 -0.15 -12.33
C LEU A 18 -22.22 0.09 -13.75
N LEU A 19 -21.39 0.65 -14.63
CA LEU A 19 -21.86 1.08 -15.94
C LEU A 19 -21.95 -0.06 -16.98
N THR A 20 -21.20 -1.14 -16.80
CA THR A 20 -21.11 -2.21 -17.80
C THR A 20 -22.47 -2.82 -18.16
N PRO A 21 -23.37 -3.18 -17.20
CA PRO A 21 -24.69 -3.69 -17.53
C PRO A 21 -25.64 -2.62 -18.10
N ALA A 22 -25.35 -1.34 -17.85
CA ALA A 22 -26.17 -0.23 -18.32
C ALA A 22 -25.86 0.19 -19.78
N LEU A 23 -24.74 -0.27 -20.36
CA LEU A 23 -24.32 0.15 -21.71
C LEU A 23 -25.37 -0.08 -22.79
N PRO A 24 -26.09 -1.24 -22.88
CA PRO A 24 -27.15 -1.42 -23.89
C PRO A 24 -28.28 -0.41 -23.74
N ALA A 25 -28.78 -0.18 -22.52
CA ALA A 25 -29.86 0.78 -22.27
C ALA A 25 -29.41 2.24 -22.59
N ILE A 26 -28.16 2.59 -22.30
CA ILE A 26 -27.60 3.89 -22.69
C ILE A 26 -27.49 4.00 -24.21
N MET A 27 -27.03 2.95 -24.89
CA MET A 27 -26.90 2.91 -26.34
C MET A 27 -28.21 3.20 -27.05
N GLU A 28 -29.31 2.62 -26.57
CA GLU A 28 -30.67 2.84 -27.10
C GLU A 28 -31.15 4.27 -26.80
N ASP A 29 -31.04 4.73 -25.56
CA ASP A 29 -31.57 6.02 -25.12
C ASP A 29 -30.86 7.21 -25.74
N VAL A 30 -29.52 7.12 -25.95
CA VAL A 30 -28.69 8.20 -26.54
C VAL A 30 -28.44 7.99 -28.04
N ASN A 31 -28.96 6.90 -28.63
CA ASN A 31 -28.87 6.53 -30.02
C ASN A 31 -27.44 6.55 -30.58
N VAL A 32 -26.54 5.77 -29.96
CA VAL A 32 -25.12 5.63 -30.36
C VAL A 32 -24.74 4.16 -30.64
N ALA A 33 -23.75 3.95 -31.51
CA ALA A 33 -23.23 2.62 -31.79
C ALA A 33 -22.53 1.99 -30.58
N SER A 34 -22.47 0.65 -30.56
CA SER A 34 -21.81 -0.12 -29.50
C SER A 34 -20.33 0.26 -29.32
N THR A 35 -19.62 0.55 -30.42
CA THR A 35 -18.23 1.01 -30.39
C THR A 35 -18.08 2.40 -29.73
N THR A 36 -19.09 3.25 -29.87
CA THR A 36 -19.12 4.59 -29.28
C THR A 36 -19.43 4.52 -27.78
N VAL A 37 -20.41 3.72 -27.38
CA VAL A 37 -20.81 3.62 -25.96
C VAL A 37 -19.70 3.01 -25.09
N GLN A 38 -18.85 2.14 -25.63
CA GLN A 38 -17.68 1.58 -24.95
C GLN A 38 -16.67 2.65 -24.46
N TRP A 39 -16.67 3.84 -25.05
CA TRP A 39 -15.84 4.94 -24.56
C TRP A 39 -16.19 5.39 -23.14
N LEU A 40 -17.39 5.11 -22.65
CA LEU A 40 -17.77 5.39 -21.27
C LEU A 40 -16.96 4.57 -20.24
N THR A 41 -16.48 3.40 -20.63
CA THR A 41 -15.65 2.50 -19.80
C THR A 41 -14.16 2.62 -20.17
N SER A 42 -13.83 2.48 -21.43
CA SER A 42 -12.42 2.56 -21.89
C SER A 42 -11.83 3.95 -21.71
N GLY A 43 -12.59 5.02 -22.03
CA GLY A 43 -12.18 6.40 -21.80
C GLY A 43 -12.00 6.72 -20.34
N TYR A 44 -12.87 6.15 -19.48
CA TYR A 44 -12.72 6.25 -18.02
C TYR A 44 -11.36 5.68 -17.55
N ALA A 45 -11.05 4.45 -17.92
CA ALA A 45 -9.79 3.79 -17.55
C ALA A 45 -8.55 4.54 -18.07
N LEU A 46 -8.62 5.10 -19.28
CA LEU A 46 -7.53 5.89 -19.87
C LEU A 46 -7.30 7.20 -19.08
N VAL A 47 -8.36 7.94 -18.77
CA VAL A 47 -8.26 9.20 -18.01
C VAL A 47 -7.76 8.93 -16.59
N GLU A 48 -8.30 7.91 -15.93
CA GLU A 48 -7.85 7.49 -14.60
C GLU A 48 -6.33 7.23 -14.59
N ALA A 49 -5.83 6.42 -15.52
CA ALA A 49 -4.42 6.09 -15.64
C ALA A 49 -3.51 7.30 -15.85
N VAL A 50 -3.97 8.27 -16.64
CA VAL A 50 -3.24 9.52 -16.93
C VAL A 50 -3.15 10.41 -15.69
N VAL A 51 -4.18 10.42 -14.84
CA VAL A 51 -4.24 11.28 -13.64
C VAL A 51 -3.47 10.68 -12.46
N ILE A 52 -3.30 9.36 -12.38
CA ILE A 52 -2.59 8.70 -11.28
C ILE A 52 -1.18 9.29 -11.02
N PRO A 53 -0.30 9.52 -12.00
CA PRO A 53 1.00 10.16 -11.78
C PRO A 53 0.88 11.58 -11.21
N LEU A 54 -0.15 12.33 -11.62
CA LEU A 54 -0.41 13.67 -11.11
C LEU A 54 -0.85 13.65 -9.64
N ALA A 55 -1.49 12.57 -9.19
CA ALA A 55 -1.93 12.39 -7.81
C ALA A 55 -0.77 12.50 -6.82
N ALA A 56 0.41 11.90 -7.12
CA ALA A 56 1.59 11.99 -6.26
C ALA A 56 2.05 13.44 -6.05
N TYR A 57 2.07 14.24 -7.12
CA TYR A 57 2.40 15.65 -7.06
C TYR A 57 1.37 16.44 -6.24
N MET A 58 0.08 16.20 -6.46
CA MET A 58 -1.00 16.90 -5.75
C MET A 58 -1.03 16.54 -4.26
N MET A 59 -0.75 15.28 -3.90
CA MET A 59 -0.63 14.83 -2.50
C MET A 59 0.54 15.51 -1.77
N GLY A 60 1.63 15.83 -2.46
CA GLY A 60 2.74 16.57 -1.89
C GLY A 60 2.43 18.06 -1.64
N ARG A 61 1.49 18.63 -2.38
CA ARG A 61 1.20 20.09 -2.38
C ARG A 61 -0.09 20.48 -1.65
N LEU A 62 -1.12 19.67 -1.76
CA LEU A 62 -2.44 19.94 -1.18
C LEU A 62 -2.63 19.13 0.10
N SER A 63 -3.35 19.71 1.06
CA SER A 63 -3.69 18.97 2.28
C SER A 63 -4.62 17.79 1.96
N THR A 64 -4.45 16.69 2.67
CA THR A 64 -5.25 15.46 2.52
C THR A 64 -6.75 15.76 2.52
N ARG A 65 -7.20 16.63 3.45
CA ARG A 65 -8.59 17.04 3.57
C ARG A 65 -9.08 17.76 2.32
N LYS A 66 -8.33 18.76 1.82
CA LYS A 66 -8.69 19.53 0.61
C LYS A 66 -8.73 18.65 -0.63
N LEU A 67 -7.76 17.75 -0.75
CA LEU A 67 -7.63 16.85 -1.89
C LEU A 67 -8.77 15.83 -1.93
N PHE A 68 -9.14 15.24 -0.78
CA PHE A 68 -10.24 14.28 -0.69
C PHE A 68 -11.60 14.94 -0.92
N ILE A 69 -11.89 16.03 -0.21
CA ILE A 69 -13.17 16.75 -0.34
C ILE A 69 -13.32 17.31 -1.75
N GLY A 70 -12.27 17.91 -2.32
CA GLY A 70 -12.27 18.40 -3.69
C GLY A 70 -12.42 17.29 -4.72
N GLY A 71 -11.70 16.16 -4.54
CA GLY A 71 -11.79 15.00 -5.42
C GLY A 71 -13.17 14.35 -5.40
N ILE A 72 -13.70 14.00 -4.23
CA ILE A 72 -15.04 13.38 -4.11
C ILE A 72 -16.15 14.38 -4.48
N GLY A 73 -16.00 15.68 -4.16
CA GLY A 73 -16.95 16.72 -4.56
C GLY A 73 -17.03 16.86 -6.09
N LEU A 74 -15.88 16.94 -6.77
CA LEU A 74 -15.82 16.99 -8.22
C LEU A 74 -16.31 15.69 -8.87
N PHE A 75 -16.05 14.52 -8.24
CA PHE A 75 -16.62 13.25 -8.63
C PHE A 75 -18.16 13.26 -8.59
N GLY A 76 -18.75 13.81 -7.53
CA GLY A 76 -20.19 14.02 -7.40
C GLY A 76 -20.75 14.95 -8.48
N ILE A 77 -20.03 16.05 -8.80
CA ILE A 77 -20.40 16.94 -9.90
C ILE A 77 -20.35 16.21 -11.24
N GLY A 78 -19.32 15.42 -11.51
CA GLY A 78 -19.23 14.58 -12.70
C GLY A 78 -20.39 13.58 -12.80
N SER A 79 -20.79 12.99 -11.66
CA SER A 79 -21.96 12.11 -11.58
C SER A 79 -23.25 12.85 -11.89
N LEU A 80 -23.44 14.05 -11.36
CA LEU A 80 -24.60 14.90 -11.63
C LEU A 80 -24.69 15.30 -13.11
N VAL A 81 -23.55 15.68 -13.71
CA VAL A 81 -23.46 15.96 -15.16
C VAL A 81 -23.88 14.75 -15.97
N ALA A 82 -23.41 13.55 -15.60
CA ALA A 82 -23.78 12.30 -16.27
C ALA A 82 -25.27 11.94 -16.08
N ALA A 83 -25.84 12.16 -14.89
CA ALA A 83 -27.25 11.91 -14.60
C ALA A 83 -28.19 12.79 -15.45
N LEU A 84 -27.80 14.05 -15.66
CA LEU A 84 -28.59 15.05 -16.40
C LEU A 84 -28.25 15.10 -17.90
N ALA A 85 -27.33 14.24 -18.37
CA ALA A 85 -26.87 14.28 -19.75
C ALA A 85 -27.96 13.93 -20.78
N PRO A 86 -28.33 14.85 -21.69
CA PRO A 86 -29.25 14.59 -22.79
C PRO A 86 -28.56 13.99 -24.03
N SER A 87 -27.20 13.95 -24.04
CA SER A 87 -26.40 13.52 -25.18
C SER A 87 -25.15 12.79 -24.75
N PHE A 88 -24.63 11.92 -25.64
CA PHE A 88 -23.41 11.15 -25.40
C PHE A 88 -22.18 12.01 -25.04
N PRO A 89 -21.87 13.15 -25.71
CA PRO A 89 -20.70 13.96 -25.36
C PRO A 89 -20.78 14.49 -23.93
N LEU A 90 -21.96 14.89 -23.43
CA LEU A 90 -22.12 15.39 -22.08
C LEU A 90 -22.00 14.25 -21.05
N LEU A 91 -22.53 13.07 -21.35
CA LEU A 91 -22.36 11.86 -20.56
C LEU A 91 -20.90 11.47 -20.46
N LEU A 92 -20.18 11.48 -21.57
CA LEU A 92 -18.73 11.20 -21.62
C LEU A 92 -17.94 12.25 -20.81
N LEU A 93 -18.30 13.53 -20.89
CA LEU A 93 -17.67 14.58 -20.07
C LEU A 93 -17.83 14.29 -18.57
N GLY A 94 -19.04 13.91 -18.13
CA GLY A 94 -19.29 13.48 -16.75
C GLY A 94 -18.38 12.32 -16.33
N ARG A 95 -18.21 11.33 -17.20
CA ARG A 95 -17.32 10.17 -16.99
C ARG A 95 -15.85 10.54 -16.92
N VAL A 96 -15.39 11.45 -17.78
CA VAL A 96 -14.02 11.99 -17.74
C VAL A 96 -13.72 12.68 -16.41
N ILE A 97 -14.65 13.50 -15.91
CA ILE A 97 -14.53 14.15 -14.60
C ILE A 97 -14.47 13.11 -13.49
N GLN A 98 -15.35 12.11 -13.47
CA GLN A 98 -15.33 11.01 -12.50
C GLN A 98 -13.99 10.25 -12.51
N ALA A 99 -13.50 9.89 -13.70
CA ALA A 99 -12.24 9.17 -13.89
C ALA A 99 -11.04 9.95 -13.35
N ALA A 100 -10.97 11.25 -13.66
CA ALA A 100 -9.91 12.13 -13.13
C ALA A 100 -9.90 12.17 -11.60
N CYS A 101 -11.08 12.19 -10.98
CA CYS A 101 -11.20 12.19 -9.53
C CYS A 101 -10.80 10.84 -8.93
N THR A 102 -11.19 9.72 -9.54
CA THR A 102 -10.81 8.38 -9.08
C THR A 102 -9.29 8.19 -9.15
N GLY A 103 -8.66 8.57 -10.28
CA GLY A 103 -7.21 8.52 -10.43
C GLY A 103 -6.43 9.35 -9.39
N LEU A 104 -7.06 10.38 -8.85
CA LEU A 104 -6.50 11.21 -7.78
C LEU A 104 -6.73 10.63 -6.39
N VAL A 105 -7.97 10.21 -6.10
CA VAL A 105 -8.42 9.80 -4.76
C VAL A 105 -7.84 8.44 -4.37
N MET A 106 -7.76 7.48 -5.30
CA MET A 106 -7.32 6.12 -4.98
C MET A 106 -5.88 6.05 -4.46
N PRO A 107 -4.84 6.58 -5.14
CA PRO A 107 -3.48 6.58 -4.59
C PRO A 107 -3.37 7.32 -3.26
N MET A 108 -4.18 8.37 -3.07
CA MET A 108 -4.23 9.12 -1.82
C MET A 108 -4.77 8.29 -0.67
N VAL A 109 -5.89 7.58 -0.86
CA VAL A 109 -6.49 6.71 0.17
C VAL A 109 -5.50 5.64 0.62
N PHE A 110 -4.84 4.96 -0.31
CA PHE A 110 -3.78 3.98 0.00
C PHE A 110 -2.65 4.61 0.80
N SER A 111 -2.16 5.77 0.36
CA SER A 111 -1.02 6.44 0.97
C SER A 111 -1.34 6.89 2.39
N VAL A 112 -2.50 7.51 2.60
CA VAL A 112 -2.91 8.01 3.92
C VAL A 112 -3.11 6.86 4.90
N ILE A 113 -3.75 5.77 4.48
CA ILE A 113 -3.94 4.60 5.35
C ILE A 113 -2.59 4.01 5.77
N LEU A 114 -1.62 3.88 4.83
CA LEU A 114 -0.29 3.41 5.15
C LEU A 114 0.52 4.35 6.06
N LEU A 115 0.24 5.66 6.02
CA LEU A 115 0.88 6.65 6.89
C LEU A 115 0.28 6.68 8.29
N VAL A 116 -1.05 6.47 8.41
CA VAL A 116 -1.78 6.48 9.68
C VAL A 116 -1.47 5.23 10.50
N PHE A 117 -1.36 4.06 9.85
CA PHE A 117 -1.10 2.82 10.56
C PHE A 117 0.40 2.58 10.78
N PRO A 118 0.81 2.13 12.00
CA PRO A 118 2.19 1.73 12.27
C PRO A 118 2.58 0.54 11.37
N ARG A 119 3.88 0.38 11.12
CA ARG A 119 4.40 -0.62 10.17
C ARG A 119 3.94 -2.04 10.46
N GLU A 120 3.78 -2.36 11.74
CA GLU A 120 3.36 -3.67 12.25
C GLU A 120 1.89 -4.02 11.95
N LYS A 121 1.06 -3.01 11.69
CA LYS A 121 -0.39 -3.16 11.39
C LYS A 121 -0.76 -2.80 9.95
N ARG A 122 0.21 -2.48 9.11
CA ARG A 122 -0.05 -2.11 7.70
C ARG A 122 -0.62 -3.24 6.87
N GLY A 123 -0.25 -4.50 7.18
CA GLY A 123 -0.80 -5.67 6.52
C GLY A 123 -2.31 -5.77 6.71
N SER A 124 -2.78 -5.65 7.95
CA SER A 124 -4.23 -5.64 8.26
C SER A 124 -4.95 -4.47 7.61
N ALA A 125 -4.33 -3.27 7.60
CA ALA A 125 -4.89 -2.09 6.95
C ALA A 125 -5.02 -2.26 5.44
N MET A 126 -4.00 -2.80 4.78
CA MET A 126 -4.02 -3.14 3.35
C MET A 126 -5.05 -4.23 3.03
N GLY A 127 -5.24 -5.19 3.94
CA GLY A 127 -6.30 -6.20 3.83
C GLY A 127 -7.70 -5.61 3.80
N VAL A 128 -7.97 -4.57 4.61
CA VAL A 128 -9.27 -3.86 4.60
C VAL A 128 -9.46 -3.10 3.28
N ILE A 129 -8.41 -2.47 2.75
CA ILE A 129 -8.46 -1.84 1.42
C ILE A 129 -8.74 -2.91 0.35
N GLY A 130 -8.06 -4.05 0.42
CA GLY A 130 -8.27 -5.18 -0.49
C GLY A 130 -9.70 -5.72 -0.45
N LEU A 131 -10.35 -5.73 0.72
CA LEU A 131 -11.76 -6.06 0.85
C LEU A 131 -12.63 -5.07 0.08
N VAL A 132 -12.42 -3.78 0.25
CA VAL A 132 -13.19 -2.73 -0.45
C VAL A 132 -13.04 -2.86 -1.97
N ILE A 133 -11.79 -3.02 -2.45
CA ILE A 133 -11.49 -3.12 -3.88
C ILE A 133 -12.03 -4.43 -4.48
N GLY A 134 -11.96 -5.54 -3.76
CA GLY A 134 -12.46 -6.83 -4.26
C GLY A 134 -13.98 -6.95 -4.21
N PHE A 135 -14.64 -6.28 -3.25
CA PHE A 135 -16.08 -6.35 -3.05
C PHE A 135 -16.86 -5.45 -4.03
N ALA A 136 -16.33 -4.25 -4.31
CA ALA A 136 -17.00 -3.27 -5.15
C ALA A 136 -17.28 -3.77 -6.58
N PRO A 137 -16.33 -4.35 -7.33
CA PRO A 137 -16.59 -4.85 -8.68
C PRO A 137 -17.63 -5.97 -8.73
N THR A 138 -17.71 -6.75 -7.66
CA THR A 138 -18.64 -7.88 -7.55
C THR A 138 -20.09 -7.42 -7.38
N LEU A 139 -20.32 -6.40 -6.56
CA LEU A 139 -21.65 -5.84 -6.32
C LEU A 139 -22.11 -4.94 -7.47
N GLY A 140 -21.16 -4.27 -8.15
CA GLY A 140 -21.46 -3.28 -9.18
C GLY A 140 -22.45 -3.77 -10.23
N PRO A 141 -22.14 -4.84 -10.98
CA PRO A 141 -23.03 -5.33 -12.03
C PRO A 141 -24.39 -5.78 -11.54
N SER A 142 -24.46 -6.48 -10.40
CA SER A 142 -25.72 -6.96 -9.84
C SER A 142 -26.63 -5.81 -9.40
N PHE A 143 -26.06 -4.81 -8.72
CA PHE A 143 -26.81 -3.63 -8.27
C PHE A 143 -27.24 -2.75 -9.46
N SER A 144 -26.37 -2.60 -10.44
CA SER A 144 -26.66 -1.85 -11.67
C SER A 144 -27.76 -2.49 -12.49
N GLY A 145 -27.73 -3.82 -12.67
CA GLY A 145 -28.76 -4.54 -13.42
C GLY A 145 -30.14 -4.28 -12.85
N VAL A 146 -30.33 -4.43 -11.54
CA VAL A 146 -31.62 -4.15 -10.88
C VAL A 146 -32.05 -2.69 -11.06
N LEU A 147 -31.12 -1.73 -10.94
CA LEU A 147 -31.46 -0.32 -11.12
C LEU A 147 -31.87 0.01 -12.57
N VAL A 148 -31.14 -0.52 -13.54
CA VAL A 148 -31.43 -0.29 -14.96
C VAL A 148 -32.83 -0.81 -15.32
N ASP A 149 -33.16 -2.01 -14.85
CA ASP A 149 -34.44 -2.67 -15.16
C ASP A 149 -35.64 -2.03 -14.44
N THR A 150 -35.42 -1.40 -13.26
CA THR A 150 -36.54 -0.86 -12.45
C THR A 150 -36.72 0.66 -12.57
N VAL A 151 -35.65 1.41 -12.57
CA VAL A 151 -35.67 2.90 -12.49
C VAL A 151 -34.96 3.55 -13.69
N GLY A 152 -34.18 2.78 -14.43
CA GLY A 152 -33.37 3.26 -15.56
C GLY A 152 -31.94 3.61 -15.20
N TRP A 153 -31.08 3.68 -16.21
CA TRP A 153 -29.63 3.84 -16.07
C TRP A 153 -29.20 5.16 -15.39
N ARG A 154 -29.99 6.24 -15.55
CA ARG A 154 -29.69 7.54 -14.92
C ARG A 154 -29.71 7.47 -13.39
N ALA A 155 -30.51 6.57 -12.81
CA ALA A 155 -30.58 6.38 -11.37
C ALA A 155 -29.22 6.00 -10.75
N ILE A 156 -28.37 5.29 -11.49
CA ILE A 156 -26.99 4.96 -11.08
C ILE A 156 -26.22 6.23 -10.72
N PHE A 157 -26.23 7.21 -11.62
CA PHE A 157 -25.51 8.47 -11.43
C PHE A 157 -26.13 9.36 -10.35
N VAL A 158 -27.45 9.37 -10.22
CA VAL A 158 -28.15 10.09 -9.14
C VAL A 158 -27.75 9.53 -7.77
N ILE A 159 -27.77 8.23 -7.59
CA ILE A 159 -27.38 7.56 -6.33
C ILE A 159 -25.91 7.86 -6.01
N VAL A 160 -25.02 7.76 -6.99
CA VAL A 160 -23.59 8.08 -6.82
C VAL A 160 -23.40 9.56 -6.44
N THR A 161 -24.17 10.47 -7.02
CA THR A 161 -24.15 11.92 -6.65
C THR A 161 -24.53 12.12 -5.18
N VAL A 162 -25.63 11.49 -4.73
CA VAL A 162 -26.09 11.59 -3.33
C VAL A 162 -25.05 11.01 -2.37
N LEU A 163 -24.51 9.82 -2.69
CA LEU A 163 -23.46 9.19 -1.88
C LEU A 163 -22.21 10.05 -1.81
N ALA A 164 -21.76 10.65 -2.92
CA ALA A 164 -20.62 11.56 -2.94
C ALA A 164 -20.86 12.81 -2.07
N ALA A 165 -22.05 13.39 -2.15
CA ALA A 165 -22.43 14.53 -1.32
C ALA A 165 -22.43 14.18 0.18
N LEU A 166 -22.97 13.02 0.56
CA LEU A 166 -22.95 12.53 1.95
C LEU A 166 -21.51 12.30 2.44
N ILE A 167 -20.65 11.66 1.62
CA ILE A 167 -19.24 11.44 1.96
C ILE A 167 -18.52 12.79 2.14
N VAL A 168 -18.74 13.77 1.26
CA VAL A 168 -18.16 15.11 1.39
C VAL A 168 -18.62 15.78 2.67
N ALA A 169 -19.91 15.70 3.00
CA ALA A 169 -20.46 16.27 4.23
C ALA A 169 -19.80 15.68 5.49
N VAL A 170 -19.70 14.34 5.56
CA VAL A 170 -19.03 13.66 6.68
C VAL A 170 -17.54 13.95 6.70
N ALA A 171 -16.88 13.99 5.52
CA ALA A 171 -15.46 14.28 5.38
C ALA A 171 -15.11 15.68 5.88
N TRP A 172 -16.01 16.64 5.72
CA TRP A 172 -15.83 18.01 6.19
C TRP A 172 -15.59 18.09 7.70
N PHE A 173 -16.23 17.22 8.48
CA PHE A 173 -16.09 17.20 9.93
C PHE A 173 -15.06 16.16 10.43
N ALA A 174 -14.92 15.03 9.73
CA ALA A 174 -14.17 13.85 10.21
C ALA A 174 -12.74 13.72 9.67
N LEU A 175 -12.34 14.53 8.64
CA LEU A 175 -11.01 14.42 8.05
C LEU A 175 -10.02 15.42 8.62
N GLU A 176 -8.88 14.89 9.06
CA GLU A 176 -7.67 15.62 9.44
C GLU A 176 -6.60 15.55 8.34
N ASN A 177 -5.59 16.40 8.45
CA ASN A 177 -4.49 16.45 7.49
C ASN A 177 -3.36 15.51 7.92
N TYR A 178 -2.93 14.65 7.01
CA TYR A 178 -1.81 13.73 7.20
C TYR A 178 -0.77 13.89 6.12
N GLY A 179 0.51 13.88 6.53
CA GLY A 179 1.65 13.99 5.64
C GLY A 179 2.37 15.34 5.69
N SER A 180 3.50 15.44 5.01
CA SER A 180 4.29 16.67 4.87
C SER A 180 3.98 17.32 3.52
N PHE A 181 3.52 18.57 3.57
CA PHE A 181 3.18 19.34 2.36
C PHE A 181 4.36 20.23 2.00
N LYS A 182 4.99 19.99 0.85
CA LYS A 182 6.04 20.85 0.30
C LYS A 182 5.57 21.50 -0.98
N ARG A 183 5.89 22.79 -1.16
CA ARG A 183 5.64 23.50 -2.43
C ARG A 183 6.70 23.06 -3.45
N SER A 184 6.46 21.95 -4.17
CA SER A 184 7.28 21.58 -5.33
C SER A 184 6.91 22.42 -6.56
N LYS A 185 7.88 22.63 -7.46
CA LYS A 185 7.65 23.34 -8.73
C LYS A 185 6.81 22.46 -9.67
N PHE A 186 5.81 23.09 -10.35
CA PHE A 186 5.00 22.39 -11.34
C PHE A 186 5.79 22.19 -12.63
N ASP A 187 6.00 20.95 -13.03
CA ASP A 187 6.67 20.59 -14.27
C ASP A 187 5.66 20.22 -15.36
N ALA A 188 5.21 21.20 -16.12
CA ALA A 188 4.24 21.03 -17.22
C ALA A 188 4.73 20.01 -18.28
N LEU A 189 6.03 19.97 -18.58
CA LEU A 189 6.57 19.02 -19.56
C LEU A 189 6.44 17.57 -19.09
N SER A 190 6.66 17.32 -17.80
CA SER A 190 6.44 15.98 -17.21
C SER A 190 4.97 15.56 -17.29
N VAL A 191 4.03 16.48 -17.08
CA VAL A 191 2.59 16.20 -17.25
C VAL A 191 2.28 15.84 -18.70
N VAL A 192 2.76 16.62 -19.66
CA VAL A 192 2.55 16.33 -21.09
C VAL A 192 3.15 14.97 -21.48
N LEU A 193 4.39 14.69 -21.08
CA LEU A 193 5.05 13.42 -21.39
C LEU A 193 4.32 12.22 -20.75
N SER A 194 3.89 12.31 -19.50
CA SER A 194 3.13 11.23 -18.86
C SER A 194 1.77 11.04 -19.54
N THR A 195 1.06 12.13 -19.85
CA THR A 195 -0.24 12.09 -20.51
C THR A 195 -0.15 11.48 -21.91
N VAL A 196 0.70 12.02 -22.78
CA VAL A 196 0.85 11.53 -24.15
C VAL A 196 1.38 10.09 -24.16
N GLY A 197 2.37 9.79 -23.31
CA GLY A 197 2.95 8.46 -23.23
C GLY A 197 1.95 7.40 -22.76
N LEU A 198 1.22 7.66 -21.67
CA LEU A 198 0.23 6.72 -21.14
C LEU A 198 -1.00 6.61 -22.06
N LEU A 199 -1.51 7.72 -22.61
CA LEU A 199 -2.62 7.66 -23.58
C LEU A 199 -2.25 6.83 -24.80
N SER A 200 -1.09 7.08 -25.42
CA SER A 200 -0.65 6.31 -26.59
C SER A 200 -0.46 4.84 -26.27
N LEU A 201 0.17 4.53 -25.13
CA LEU A 201 0.43 3.15 -24.71
C LEU A 201 -0.86 2.40 -24.41
N LEU A 202 -1.71 2.94 -23.57
CA LEU A 202 -2.92 2.27 -23.11
C LEU A 202 -3.98 2.19 -24.21
N TYR A 203 -4.12 3.23 -25.02
CA TYR A 203 -5.02 3.20 -26.19
C TYR A 203 -4.55 2.17 -27.23
N GLY A 204 -3.25 2.16 -27.55
CA GLY A 204 -2.67 1.16 -28.44
C GLY A 204 -2.88 -0.27 -27.93
N LEU A 205 -2.68 -0.53 -26.64
CA LEU A 205 -2.90 -1.84 -26.03
C LEU A 205 -4.40 -2.22 -26.03
N SER A 206 -5.29 -1.31 -25.60
CA SER A 206 -6.73 -1.62 -25.49
C SER A 206 -7.42 -1.85 -26.83
N THR A 207 -6.91 -1.23 -27.91
CA THR A 207 -7.47 -1.40 -29.27
C THR A 207 -6.75 -2.45 -30.10
N PHE A 208 -5.67 -3.04 -29.60
CA PHE A 208 -4.82 -3.96 -30.37
C PHE A 208 -5.58 -5.17 -30.93
N SER A 209 -6.44 -5.78 -30.11
CA SER A 209 -7.21 -6.98 -30.50
C SER A 209 -8.40 -6.68 -31.42
N SER A 210 -8.93 -5.45 -31.39
CA SER A 210 -10.13 -5.05 -32.16
C SER A 210 -9.82 -4.22 -33.41
N SER A 211 -8.56 -3.79 -33.58
CA SER A 211 -8.17 -2.93 -34.69
C SER A 211 -8.02 -3.70 -35.98
N THR A 212 -8.52 -3.13 -37.09
CA THR A 212 -8.26 -3.61 -38.46
C THR A 212 -6.88 -3.24 -38.93
N ASN A 213 -6.22 -2.25 -38.31
CA ASN A 213 -4.87 -1.79 -38.68
C ASN A 213 -3.88 -1.98 -37.54
N HIS A 214 -3.37 -3.20 -37.38
CA HIS A 214 -2.39 -3.55 -36.34
C HIS A 214 -1.09 -2.74 -36.42
N ALA A 215 -0.71 -2.20 -37.57
CA ALA A 215 0.50 -1.37 -37.70
C ALA A 215 0.35 -0.04 -36.97
N VAL A 216 -0.83 0.59 -37.05
CA VAL A 216 -1.10 1.85 -36.33
C VAL A 216 -1.13 1.62 -34.80
N THR A 217 -1.79 0.57 -34.37
CA THR A 217 -1.84 0.25 -32.93
C THR A 217 -0.47 -0.14 -32.38
N ALA A 218 0.32 -0.90 -33.12
CA ALA A 218 1.71 -1.20 -32.76
C ALA A 218 2.57 0.07 -32.70
N ALA A 219 2.43 0.99 -33.69
CA ALA A 219 3.13 2.27 -33.67
C ALA A 219 2.76 3.12 -32.43
N LEU A 220 1.47 3.15 -32.02
CA LEU A 220 1.02 3.83 -30.82
C LEU A 220 1.63 3.22 -29.55
N VAL A 221 1.71 1.90 -29.46
CA VAL A 221 2.37 1.21 -28.33
C VAL A 221 3.86 1.57 -28.27
N VAL A 222 4.57 1.55 -29.41
CA VAL A 222 5.99 1.92 -29.47
C VAL A 222 6.20 3.39 -29.09
N VAL A 223 5.40 4.30 -29.64
CA VAL A 223 5.44 5.73 -29.26
C VAL A 223 5.17 5.89 -27.77
N GLY A 224 4.16 5.20 -27.23
CA GLY A 224 3.85 5.21 -25.81
C GLY A 224 5.02 4.76 -24.94
N ILE A 225 5.68 3.64 -25.28
CA ILE A 225 6.87 3.13 -24.57
C ILE A 225 8.01 4.15 -24.60
N VAL A 226 8.30 4.73 -25.77
CA VAL A 226 9.37 5.72 -25.94
C VAL A 226 9.09 6.96 -25.09
N VAL A 227 7.87 7.50 -25.15
CA VAL A 227 7.50 8.74 -24.44
C VAL A 227 7.46 8.49 -22.92
N VAL A 228 6.95 7.34 -22.44
CA VAL A 228 7.02 6.95 -21.02
C VAL A 228 8.48 6.77 -20.57
N GLY A 229 9.34 6.21 -21.44
CA GLY A 229 10.79 6.12 -21.18
C GLY A 229 11.45 7.51 -21.05
N LEU A 230 11.10 8.45 -21.91
CA LEU A 230 11.56 9.85 -21.83
C LEU A 230 11.04 10.53 -20.55
N TYR A 231 9.78 10.30 -20.18
CA TYR A 231 9.22 10.75 -18.91
C TYR A 231 10.03 10.21 -17.73
N ALA A 232 10.25 8.89 -17.65
CA ALA A 232 11.01 8.25 -16.60
C ALA A 232 12.45 8.80 -16.50
N ARG A 233 13.12 8.96 -17.66
CA ARG A 233 14.48 9.55 -17.72
C ARG A 233 14.50 10.99 -17.21
N ARG A 234 13.47 11.78 -17.52
CA ARG A 234 13.33 13.14 -17.00
C ARG A 234 13.14 13.15 -15.50
N GLN A 235 12.24 12.30 -14.94
CA GLN A 235 11.99 12.20 -13.51
C GLN A 235 13.26 11.83 -12.71
N LEU A 236 14.14 11.00 -13.28
CA LEU A 236 15.42 10.64 -12.66
C LEU A 236 16.46 11.79 -12.62
N ARG A 237 16.25 12.86 -13.39
CA ARG A 237 17.17 14.02 -13.50
C ARG A 237 16.70 15.24 -12.72
N LEU A 238 15.42 15.29 -12.34
CA LEU A 238 14.85 16.40 -11.61
C LEU A 238 15.22 16.30 -10.11
N GLU A 239 15.54 17.43 -9.50
CA GLU A 239 15.78 17.53 -8.05
C GLU A 239 14.48 17.28 -7.25
N GLU A 240 13.36 17.80 -7.75
CA GLU A 240 12.02 17.59 -7.20
C GLU A 240 11.14 16.88 -8.24
N PRO A 241 11.25 15.55 -8.39
CA PRO A 241 10.48 14.82 -9.38
C PRO A 241 9.00 14.77 -9.01
N MET A 242 8.12 14.84 -10.02
CA MET A 242 6.68 14.65 -9.87
C MET A 242 6.35 13.24 -9.39
N LEU A 243 7.11 12.24 -9.90
CA LEU A 243 7.04 10.85 -9.49
C LEU A 243 8.46 10.32 -9.23
N ARG A 244 8.73 9.81 -8.04
CA ARG A 244 10.02 9.26 -7.66
C ARG A 244 10.25 7.88 -8.27
N VAL A 245 10.73 7.83 -9.49
CA VAL A 245 11.06 6.58 -10.20
C VAL A 245 12.29 5.88 -9.60
N ASP A 246 13.15 6.62 -8.90
CA ASP A 246 14.35 6.11 -8.20
C ASP A 246 14.03 5.03 -7.17
N ILE A 247 12.83 5.02 -6.59
CA ILE A 247 12.36 3.98 -5.65
C ILE A 247 12.37 2.56 -6.25
N LEU A 248 12.29 2.43 -7.58
CA LEU A 248 12.42 1.14 -8.29
C LEU A 248 13.84 0.55 -8.17
N LYS A 249 14.85 1.34 -7.76
CA LYS A 249 16.19 0.81 -7.45
C LYS A 249 16.19 -0.05 -6.17
N ILE A 250 15.24 0.15 -5.27
CA ILE A 250 15.12 -0.62 -4.02
C ILE A 250 14.61 -2.02 -4.36
N LYS A 251 15.45 -3.04 -4.10
CA LYS A 251 15.23 -4.43 -4.53
C LYS A 251 13.85 -4.96 -4.14
N ASN A 252 13.46 -4.81 -2.87
CA ASN A 252 12.20 -5.37 -2.38
C ASN A 252 10.99 -4.70 -3.04
N TYR A 253 11.02 -3.38 -3.20
CA TYR A 253 9.96 -2.65 -3.87
C TYR A 253 9.88 -3.01 -5.36
N ARG A 254 11.01 -3.12 -6.05
CA ARG A 254 11.07 -3.54 -7.46
C ARG A 254 10.50 -4.96 -7.66
N VAL A 255 10.88 -5.91 -6.81
CA VAL A 255 10.34 -7.29 -6.85
C VAL A 255 8.84 -7.28 -6.64
N ASN A 256 8.34 -6.51 -5.65
CA ASN A 256 6.90 -6.32 -5.43
C ASN A 256 6.22 -5.82 -6.71
N VAL A 257 6.68 -4.70 -7.27
CA VAL A 257 6.05 -4.06 -8.44
C VAL A 257 6.00 -5.01 -9.63
N ILE A 258 7.13 -5.66 -9.99
CA ILE A 258 7.18 -6.60 -11.12
C ILE A 258 6.21 -7.77 -10.91
N THR A 259 6.20 -8.36 -9.72
CA THR A 259 5.34 -9.52 -9.43
C THR A 259 3.86 -9.14 -9.46
N VAL A 260 3.52 -7.98 -8.87
CA VAL A 260 2.14 -7.48 -8.86
C VAL A 260 1.68 -7.11 -10.28
N MET A 261 2.55 -6.55 -11.13
CA MET A 261 2.25 -6.30 -12.54
C MET A 261 1.90 -7.59 -13.29
N ILE A 262 2.66 -8.67 -13.09
CA ILE A 262 2.37 -9.96 -13.74
C ILE A 262 1.02 -10.51 -13.26
N PHE A 263 0.75 -10.46 -11.96
CA PHE A 263 -0.54 -10.87 -11.43
C PHE A 263 -1.69 -9.99 -11.94
N GLN A 264 -1.49 -8.69 -12.05
CA GLN A 264 -2.51 -7.76 -12.55
C GLN A 264 -2.82 -8.01 -14.03
N ALA A 265 -1.79 -8.30 -14.84
CA ALA A 265 -1.98 -8.69 -16.24
C ALA A 265 -2.78 -10.01 -16.35
N ALA A 266 -2.43 -11.01 -15.55
CA ALA A 266 -3.15 -12.27 -15.52
C ALA A 266 -4.61 -12.10 -15.04
N LEU A 267 -4.83 -11.30 -13.99
CA LEU A 267 -6.16 -11.08 -13.38
C LEU A 267 -7.11 -10.38 -14.35
N ILE A 268 -6.74 -9.19 -14.83
CA ILE A 268 -7.61 -8.38 -15.71
C ILE A 268 -7.84 -9.07 -17.07
N GLY A 269 -6.79 -9.71 -17.60
CA GLY A 269 -6.94 -10.52 -18.81
C GLY A 269 -7.91 -11.68 -18.60
N MET A 270 -7.86 -12.37 -17.45
CA MET A 270 -8.75 -13.48 -17.13
C MET A 270 -10.19 -12.99 -16.84
N GLU A 271 -10.38 -11.86 -16.20
CA GLU A 271 -11.69 -11.22 -16.01
C GLU A 271 -12.38 -10.93 -17.34
N THR A 272 -11.60 -10.72 -18.41
CA THR A 272 -12.13 -10.50 -19.76
C THR A 272 -12.38 -11.81 -20.48
N THR A 273 -11.48 -12.80 -20.41
CA THR A 273 -11.60 -14.04 -21.19
C THR A 273 -12.55 -15.07 -20.57
N MET A 274 -12.67 -15.09 -19.24
CA MET A 274 -13.52 -16.08 -18.55
C MET A 274 -15.01 -15.94 -18.90
N PRO A 275 -15.62 -14.73 -18.91
CA PRO A 275 -17.00 -14.58 -19.39
C PRO A 275 -17.20 -15.02 -20.85
N LEU A 276 -16.20 -14.77 -21.72
CA LEU A 276 -16.27 -15.20 -23.13
C LEU A 276 -16.28 -16.73 -23.25
N TYR A 277 -15.45 -17.41 -22.49
CA TYR A 277 -15.44 -18.89 -22.40
C TYR A 277 -16.80 -19.43 -21.94
N ILE A 278 -17.35 -18.88 -20.81
CA ILE A 278 -18.61 -19.36 -20.24
C ILE A 278 -19.78 -19.13 -21.21
N GLN A 279 -19.80 -18.00 -21.92
CA GLN A 279 -20.92 -17.65 -22.81
C GLN A 279 -20.76 -18.27 -24.20
N ASN A 280 -19.59 -18.17 -24.83
CA ASN A 280 -19.40 -18.54 -26.21
C ASN A 280 -18.97 -20.01 -26.41
N ALA A 281 -18.17 -20.58 -25.49
CA ALA A 281 -17.73 -21.96 -25.58
C ALA A 281 -18.70 -22.91 -24.83
N LEU A 282 -19.11 -22.55 -23.59
CA LEU A 282 -20.02 -23.39 -22.80
C LEU A 282 -21.53 -23.12 -23.07
N GLY A 283 -21.88 -22.02 -23.75
CA GLY A 283 -23.25 -21.69 -24.13
C GLY A 283 -24.16 -21.21 -22.98
N TYR A 284 -23.62 -20.81 -21.84
CA TYR A 284 -24.40 -20.27 -20.73
C TYR A 284 -24.76 -18.80 -20.92
N SER A 285 -25.81 -18.34 -20.24
CA SER A 285 -26.19 -16.93 -20.25
C SER A 285 -25.20 -16.02 -19.52
N ALA A 286 -25.25 -14.73 -19.83
CA ALA A 286 -24.43 -13.70 -19.14
C ALA A 286 -24.68 -13.69 -17.62
N THR A 287 -25.92 -13.94 -17.18
CA THR A 287 -26.29 -14.05 -15.76
C THR A 287 -25.57 -15.21 -15.09
N VAL A 288 -25.52 -16.39 -15.70
CA VAL A 288 -24.82 -17.58 -15.19
C VAL A 288 -23.30 -17.29 -15.15
N SER A 289 -22.77 -16.65 -16.17
CA SER A 289 -21.36 -16.21 -16.20
C SER A 289 -21.01 -15.30 -15.00
N GLY A 290 -21.82 -14.27 -14.75
CA GLY A 290 -21.62 -13.38 -13.59
C GLY A 290 -21.73 -14.12 -12.25
N LEU A 291 -22.72 -15.00 -12.07
CA LEU A 291 -22.90 -15.80 -10.86
C LEU A 291 -21.76 -16.80 -10.63
N THR A 292 -21.16 -17.32 -11.70
CA THR A 292 -20.01 -18.22 -11.64
C THR A 292 -18.75 -17.53 -11.07
N LEU A 293 -18.55 -16.27 -11.39
CA LEU A 293 -17.40 -15.50 -10.94
C LEU A 293 -17.58 -14.90 -9.53
N LEU A 294 -18.83 -14.74 -9.09
CA LEU A 294 -19.20 -14.10 -7.83
C LEU A 294 -18.55 -14.75 -6.58
N PRO A 295 -18.55 -16.10 -6.40
CA PRO A 295 -17.96 -16.72 -5.23
C PRO A 295 -16.47 -16.43 -5.08
N GLY A 296 -15.72 -16.44 -6.19
CA GLY A 296 -14.30 -16.12 -6.20
C GLY A 296 -14.00 -14.70 -5.70
N ALA A 297 -14.75 -13.73 -6.21
CA ALA A 297 -14.58 -12.33 -5.83
C ALA A 297 -14.97 -12.08 -4.36
N LEU A 298 -16.07 -12.70 -3.87
CA LEU A 298 -16.48 -12.59 -2.46
C LEU A 298 -15.45 -13.21 -1.51
N ILE A 299 -15.05 -14.45 -1.76
CA ILE A 299 -14.04 -15.14 -0.96
C ILE A 299 -12.73 -14.35 -0.97
N GLY A 300 -12.32 -13.87 -2.15
CA GLY A 300 -11.12 -13.06 -2.31
C GLY A 300 -11.13 -11.78 -1.46
N ALA A 301 -12.24 -11.06 -1.44
CA ALA A 301 -12.40 -9.85 -0.65
C ALA A 301 -12.16 -10.08 0.85
N PHE A 302 -12.77 -11.11 1.44
CA PHE A 302 -12.56 -11.45 2.86
C PHE A 302 -11.15 -12.00 3.14
N THR A 303 -10.58 -12.72 2.18
CA THR A 303 -9.24 -13.30 2.30
C THR A 303 -8.15 -12.24 2.40
N GLY A 304 -8.31 -11.09 1.74
CA GLY A 304 -7.38 -9.97 1.83
C GLY A 304 -7.13 -9.53 3.28
N VAL A 305 -8.19 -9.46 4.11
CA VAL A 305 -8.08 -9.11 5.53
C VAL A 305 -7.32 -10.19 6.32
N LEU A 306 -7.63 -11.46 6.04
CA LEU A 306 -6.95 -12.60 6.68
C LEU A 306 -5.46 -12.63 6.32
N ALA A 307 -5.14 -12.46 5.04
CA ALA A 307 -3.78 -12.41 4.53
C ALA A 307 -2.97 -11.25 5.15
N GLY A 308 -3.59 -10.08 5.30
CA GLY A 308 -2.98 -8.92 5.96
C GLY A 308 -2.67 -9.18 7.44
N ARG A 309 -3.61 -9.78 8.19
CA ARG A 309 -3.38 -10.16 9.61
C ARG A 309 -2.31 -11.24 9.75
N LEU A 310 -2.28 -12.20 8.82
CA LEU A 310 -1.27 -13.25 8.80
C LEU A 310 0.12 -12.67 8.53
N PHE A 311 0.20 -11.69 7.62
CA PHE A 311 1.43 -10.93 7.37
C PHE A 311 1.92 -10.19 8.61
N ASP A 312 1.03 -9.50 9.33
CA ASP A 312 1.41 -8.72 10.53
C ASP A 312 1.96 -9.64 11.63
N ARG A 313 1.46 -10.87 11.74
CA ARG A 313 1.89 -11.84 12.77
C ARG A 313 3.13 -12.65 12.39
N HIS A 314 3.21 -13.12 11.15
CA HIS A 314 4.18 -14.15 10.72
C HIS A 314 5.15 -13.66 9.62
N GLY A 315 5.01 -12.40 9.16
CA GLY A 315 5.82 -11.86 8.07
C GLY A 315 5.28 -12.24 6.69
N VAL A 316 6.11 -11.99 5.63
CA VAL A 316 5.68 -12.13 4.23
C VAL A 316 5.62 -13.59 3.77
N ARG A 317 6.50 -14.45 4.28
CA ARG A 317 6.68 -15.83 3.74
C ARG A 317 5.45 -16.70 3.87
N LEU A 318 4.85 -16.76 5.06
CA LEU A 318 3.74 -17.68 5.30
C LEU A 318 2.51 -17.39 4.41
N PRO A 319 1.93 -16.17 4.39
CA PRO A 319 0.78 -15.91 3.53
C PRO A 319 1.11 -16.07 2.05
N VAL A 320 2.28 -15.62 1.61
CA VAL A 320 2.69 -15.72 0.21
C VAL A 320 2.93 -17.16 -0.23
N SER A 321 3.43 -18.03 0.66
CA SER A 321 3.56 -19.48 0.37
C SER A 321 2.21 -20.15 0.23
N ILE A 322 1.24 -19.84 1.08
CA ILE A 322 -0.15 -20.31 0.95
C ILE A 322 -0.73 -19.85 -0.39
N GLY A 323 -0.58 -18.55 -0.70
CA GLY A 323 -1.03 -17.99 -1.97
C GLY A 323 -0.38 -18.66 -3.17
N ALA A 324 0.93 -18.93 -3.13
CA ALA A 324 1.65 -19.61 -4.21
C ALA A 324 1.10 -21.01 -4.50
N VAL A 325 0.83 -21.80 -3.46
CA VAL A 325 0.23 -23.14 -3.61
C VAL A 325 -1.15 -23.06 -4.26
N LEU A 326 -2.00 -22.15 -3.80
CA LEU A 326 -3.34 -21.94 -4.37
C LEU A 326 -3.30 -21.47 -5.83
N ILE A 327 -2.37 -20.56 -6.15
CA ILE A 327 -2.17 -20.06 -7.52
C ILE A 327 -1.70 -21.19 -8.44
N VAL A 328 -0.76 -22.02 -8.01
CA VAL A 328 -0.31 -23.18 -8.81
C VAL A 328 -1.44 -24.19 -8.99
N ALA A 329 -2.23 -24.45 -7.95
CA ALA A 329 -3.42 -25.32 -8.06
C ALA A 329 -4.44 -24.76 -9.06
N ALA A 330 -4.70 -23.45 -9.02
CA ALA A 330 -5.58 -22.78 -10.00
C ALA A 330 -4.99 -22.84 -11.42
N ALA A 331 -3.67 -22.64 -11.57
CA ALA A 331 -2.99 -22.74 -12.86
C ALA A 331 -3.14 -24.16 -13.48
N CYS A 332 -2.99 -25.20 -12.66
CA CYS A 332 -3.27 -26.56 -13.08
C CYS A 332 -4.77 -26.75 -13.43
N GLY A 333 -5.67 -26.15 -12.66
CA GLY A 333 -7.10 -26.16 -12.97
C GLY A 333 -7.41 -25.53 -14.33
N PHE A 334 -6.85 -24.37 -14.62
CA PHE A 334 -6.99 -23.69 -15.92
C PHE A 334 -6.45 -24.52 -17.09
N ALA A 335 -5.28 -25.14 -16.91
CA ALA A 335 -4.64 -25.90 -17.97
C ALA A 335 -5.29 -27.26 -18.23
N PHE A 336 -5.82 -27.93 -17.19
CA PHE A 336 -6.23 -29.34 -17.29
C PHE A 336 -7.68 -29.64 -16.92
N ALA A 337 -8.31 -28.82 -16.05
CA ALA A 337 -9.66 -29.10 -15.56
C ALA A 337 -10.75 -28.40 -16.37
N LEU A 338 -10.47 -27.25 -17.02
CA LEU A 338 -11.44 -26.52 -17.83
C LEU A 338 -11.50 -27.09 -19.25
N ARG A 339 -12.65 -27.70 -19.59
CA ARG A 339 -12.95 -28.34 -20.87
C ARG A 339 -14.34 -27.91 -21.33
N LEU A 340 -14.72 -28.24 -22.59
CA LEU A 340 -16.06 -27.98 -23.12
C LEU A 340 -17.19 -28.63 -22.35
N ASP A 341 -16.92 -29.75 -21.70
CA ASP A 341 -17.87 -30.52 -20.89
C ASP A 341 -17.78 -30.22 -19.39
N SER A 342 -16.96 -29.24 -19.02
CA SER A 342 -16.74 -28.92 -17.60
C SER A 342 -18.01 -28.39 -16.94
N PRO A 343 -18.44 -28.99 -15.81
CA PRO A 343 -19.52 -28.44 -15.02
C PRO A 343 -19.24 -27.02 -14.56
N ILE A 344 -20.21 -26.14 -14.56
CA ILE A 344 -20.06 -24.72 -14.24
C ILE A 344 -19.45 -24.49 -12.83
N TRP A 345 -19.72 -25.37 -11.87
CA TRP A 345 -19.16 -25.30 -10.52
C TRP A 345 -17.63 -25.53 -10.50
N VAL A 346 -17.09 -26.33 -11.46
CA VAL A 346 -15.63 -26.51 -11.60
C VAL A 346 -14.99 -25.19 -12.05
N VAL A 347 -15.60 -24.50 -13.01
CA VAL A 347 -15.15 -23.19 -13.48
C VAL A 347 -15.12 -22.19 -12.31
N SER A 348 -16.21 -22.15 -11.54
CA SER A 348 -16.32 -21.31 -10.34
C SER A 348 -15.25 -21.65 -9.29
N ALA A 349 -15.00 -22.94 -9.04
CA ALA A 349 -14.02 -23.38 -8.05
C ALA A 349 -12.57 -23.02 -8.44
N VAL A 350 -12.21 -23.23 -9.72
CA VAL A 350 -10.87 -22.87 -10.23
C VAL A 350 -10.65 -21.36 -10.18
N TYR A 351 -11.66 -20.58 -10.58
CA TYR A 351 -11.61 -19.12 -10.51
C TYR A 351 -11.50 -18.62 -9.06
N ALA A 352 -12.31 -19.19 -8.15
CA ALA A 352 -12.24 -18.86 -6.73
C ALA A 352 -10.88 -19.20 -6.10
N CYS A 353 -10.29 -20.35 -6.47
CA CYS A 353 -8.97 -20.75 -6.02
C CYS A 353 -7.89 -19.75 -6.47
N MET A 354 -7.97 -19.24 -7.70
CA MET A 354 -7.07 -18.21 -8.21
C MET A 354 -7.20 -16.90 -7.40
N PHE A 355 -8.43 -16.41 -7.19
CA PHE A 355 -8.66 -15.19 -6.41
C PHE A 355 -8.17 -15.31 -4.97
N LEU A 356 -8.46 -16.44 -4.33
CA LEU A 356 -7.97 -16.76 -2.99
C LEU A 356 -6.44 -16.68 -2.92
N GLY A 357 -5.77 -17.35 -3.85
CA GLY A 357 -4.31 -17.37 -3.94
C GLY A 357 -3.71 -15.98 -4.21
N MET A 358 -4.32 -15.20 -5.10
CA MET A 358 -3.89 -13.84 -5.40
C MET A 358 -4.00 -12.93 -4.19
N GLN A 359 -5.08 -12.97 -3.41
CA GLN A 359 -5.24 -12.14 -2.23
C GLN A 359 -4.25 -12.50 -1.12
N PHE A 360 -3.97 -13.80 -0.92
CA PHE A 360 -2.91 -14.24 -0.01
C PHE A 360 -1.51 -13.79 -0.44
N THR A 361 -1.32 -13.45 -1.71
CA THR A 361 -0.03 -13.02 -2.27
C THR A 361 0.06 -11.52 -2.40
N MET A 362 -0.89 -10.85 -3.07
CA MET A 362 -0.79 -9.44 -3.44
C MET A 362 -0.81 -8.50 -2.22
N THR A 363 -1.70 -8.72 -1.26
CA THR A 363 -1.82 -7.87 -0.06
C THR A 363 -0.55 -7.90 0.80
N PRO A 364 0.00 -9.07 1.18
CA PRO A 364 1.27 -9.15 1.91
C PRO A 364 2.47 -8.63 1.11
N LEU A 365 2.52 -8.91 -0.19
CA LEU A 365 3.61 -8.50 -1.06
C LEU A 365 3.68 -6.98 -1.22
N ASN A 366 2.53 -6.33 -1.45
CA ASN A 366 2.44 -4.87 -1.49
C ASN A 366 2.90 -4.25 -0.16
N THR A 367 2.43 -4.78 0.96
CA THR A 367 2.84 -4.30 2.29
C THR A 367 4.34 -4.47 2.52
N TRP A 368 4.90 -5.62 2.14
CA TRP A 368 6.34 -5.91 2.24
C TRP A 368 7.18 -4.98 1.37
N GLY A 369 6.76 -4.75 0.13
CA GLY A 369 7.43 -3.84 -0.80
C GLY A 369 7.44 -2.41 -0.30
N VAL A 370 6.28 -1.89 0.11
CA VAL A 370 6.15 -0.50 0.61
C VAL A 370 6.84 -0.30 1.96
N ASN A 371 6.84 -1.31 2.84
CA ASN A 371 7.55 -1.24 4.13
C ASN A 371 9.08 -1.14 3.98
N SER A 372 9.63 -1.47 2.81
CA SER A 372 11.06 -1.29 2.51
C SER A 372 11.43 0.16 2.16
N LEU A 373 10.43 1.03 1.97
CA LEU A 373 10.60 2.43 1.60
C LEU A 373 10.56 3.37 2.82
N PRO A 374 11.20 4.55 2.73
CA PRO A 374 10.99 5.62 3.70
C PRO A 374 9.57 6.19 3.57
N ASN A 375 9.03 6.76 4.67
CA ASN A 375 7.64 7.23 4.71
C ASN A 375 7.34 8.37 3.71
N ASP A 376 8.32 9.20 3.39
CA ASP A 376 8.21 10.28 2.40
C ASP A 376 8.06 9.77 0.95
N ALA A 377 8.46 8.53 0.68
CA ALA A 377 8.35 7.90 -0.63
C ALA A 377 7.02 7.14 -0.84
N ILE A 378 6.19 6.93 0.19
CA ILE A 378 4.98 6.10 0.13
C ILE A 378 3.97 6.64 -0.90
N GLN A 379 3.78 7.96 -0.95
CA GLN A 379 2.85 8.59 -1.91
C GLN A 379 3.28 8.34 -3.36
N HIS A 380 4.57 8.50 -3.64
CA HIS A 380 5.14 8.22 -4.96
C HIS A 380 5.10 6.72 -5.28
N ALA A 381 5.33 5.86 -4.29
CA ALA A 381 5.28 4.41 -4.45
C ALA A 381 3.87 3.93 -4.85
N GLN A 382 2.83 4.42 -4.18
CA GLN A 382 1.45 4.05 -4.51
C GLN A 382 1.06 4.52 -5.91
N SER A 383 1.38 5.77 -6.27
CA SER A 383 1.10 6.28 -7.61
C SER A 383 1.87 5.50 -8.69
N THR A 384 3.15 5.18 -8.45
CA THR A 384 3.96 4.35 -9.36
C THR A 384 3.35 2.96 -9.54
N SER A 385 3.01 2.28 -8.44
CA SER A 385 2.41 0.94 -8.48
C SER A 385 1.06 0.96 -9.22
N ASN A 386 0.19 1.93 -8.94
CA ASN A 386 -1.11 2.03 -9.59
C ASN A 386 -1.00 2.30 -11.10
N THR A 387 -0.09 3.22 -11.52
CA THR A 387 0.17 3.47 -12.94
C THR A 387 0.65 2.20 -13.65
N LEU A 388 1.63 1.50 -13.07
CA LEU A 388 2.18 0.30 -13.66
C LEU A 388 1.16 -0.86 -13.67
N ASN A 389 0.29 -0.95 -12.67
CA ASN A 389 -0.79 -1.93 -12.64
C ASN A 389 -1.84 -1.69 -13.75
N GLN A 390 -2.18 -0.42 -14.05
CA GLN A 390 -3.07 -0.11 -15.18
C GLN A 390 -2.46 -0.51 -16.53
N VAL A 391 -1.17 -0.21 -16.72
CA VAL A 391 -0.45 -0.66 -17.93
C VAL A 391 -0.41 -2.18 -18.02
N ALA A 392 -0.13 -2.86 -16.91
CA ALA A 392 -0.09 -4.32 -16.84
C ALA A 392 -1.46 -4.96 -17.11
N GLY A 393 -2.55 -4.40 -16.57
CA GLY A 393 -3.91 -4.86 -16.84
C GLY A 393 -4.29 -4.75 -18.32
N SER A 394 -4.04 -3.58 -18.92
CA SER A 394 -4.29 -3.36 -20.34
C SER A 394 -3.45 -4.28 -21.24
N PHE A 395 -2.18 -4.50 -20.89
CA PHE A 395 -1.30 -5.46 -21.57
C PHE A 395 -1.83 -6.89 -21.44
N GLY A 396 -2.24 -7.29 -20.24
CA GLY A 396 -2.79 -8.63 -19.98
C GLY A 396 -4.05 -8.92 -20.80
N THR A 397 -5.00 -7.97 -20.83
CA THR A 397 -6.19 -8.07 -21.67
C THR A 397 -5.82 -8.20 -23.14
N ALA A 398 -4.98 -7.30 -23.66
CA ALA A 398 -4.54 -7.35 -25.06
C ALA A 398 -3.85 -8.68 -25.40
N LEU A 399 -2.96 -9.15 -24.52
CA LEU A 399 -2.23 -10.39 -24.71
C LEU A 399 -3.16 -11.60 -24.75
N LEU A 400 -4.01 -11.77 -23.72
CA LEU A 400 -4.84 -12.97 -23.60
C LEU A 400 -5.94 -13.03 -24.68
N VAL A 401 -6.60 -11.89 -24.96
CA VAL A 401 -7.61 -11.82 -26.04
C VAL A 401 -6.98 -12.04 -27.42
N SER A 402 -5.78 -11.48 -27.67
CA SER A 402 -5.09 -11.70 -28.96
C SER A 402 -4.65 -13.15 -29.13
N ILE A 403 -4.16 -13.81 -28.08
CA ILE A 403 -3.80 -15.23 -28.11
C ILE A 403 -5.05 -16.08 -28.37
N SER A 404 -6.17 -15.80 -27.64
CA SER A 404 -7.43 -16.50 -27.87
C SER A 404 -7.89 -16.38 -29.33
N ALA A 405 -7.93 -15.15 -29.86
CA ALA A 405 -8.33 -14.91 -31.24
C ALA A 405 -7.40 -15.57 -32.27
N MET A 406 -6.09 -15.48 -32.06
CA MET A 406 -5.10 -16.07 -32.97
C MET A 406 -5.19 -17.58 -33.02
N VAL A 407 -5.31 -18.25 -31.88
CA VAL A 407 -5.42 -19.71 -31.83
C VAL A 407 -6.79 -20.17 -32.34
N ALA A 408 -7.89 -19.49 -32.00
CA ALA A 408 -9.20 -19.79 -32.57
C ALA A 408 -9.19 -19.70 -34.10
N ASN A 409 -8.65 -18.61 -34.67
CA ASN A 409 -8.57 -18.41 -36.11
C ASN A 409 -7.63 -19.40 -36.83
N SER A 410 -6.60 -19.91 -36.18
CA SER A 410 -5.71 -20.93 -36.73
C SER A 410 -6.27 -22.34 -36.62
N SER A 411 -7.23 -22.58 -35.75
CA SER A 411 -7.88 -23.88 -35.52
C SER A 411 -9.05 -24.12 -36.50
N THR A 412 -8.81 -23.92 -37.81
CA THR A 412 -9.84 -24.03 -38.87
C THR A 412 -10.42 -25.42 -39.06
N HIS A 413 -9.80 -26.45 -38.46
CA HIS A 413 -10.29 -27.82 -38.43
C HIS A 413 -11.38 -28.07 -37.37
N LEU A 414 -11.61 -27.09 -36.48
CA LEU A 414 -12.65 -27.09 -35.45
C LEU A 414 -13.76 -26.11 -35.84
N GLU A 415 -15.00 -26.41 -35.45
CA GLU A 415 -16.16 -25.56 -35.74
C GLU A 415 -16.87 -25.14 -34.45
N GLY A 416 -17.49 -23.96 -34.47
CA GLY A 416 -18.38 -23.49 -33.40
C GLY A 416 -17.68 -23.38 -32.03
N ALA A 417 -18.30 -23.96 -31.01
CA ALA A 417 -17.83 -23.91 -29.64
C ALA A 417 -16.44 -24.51 -29.42
N ALA A 418 -16.04 -25.54 -30.18
CA ALA A 418 -14.74 -26.16 -30.09
C ALA A 418 -13.61 -25.24 -30.56
N GLN A 419 -13.86 -24.45 -31.60
CA GLN A 419 -12.90 -23.45 -32.11
C GLN A 419 -12.68 -22.32 -31.08
N VAL A 420 -13.76 -21.80 -30.50
CA VAL A 420 -13.69 -20.78 -29.43
C VAL A 420 -12.94 -21.32 -28.22
N TYR A 421 -13.27 -22.55 -27.78
CA TYR A 421 -12.60 -23.20 -26.68
C TYR A 421 -11.10 -23.35 -26.88
N ALA A 422 -10.64 -23.74 -28.08
CA ALA A 422 -9.21 -23.85 -28.38
C ALA A 422 -8.46 -22.53 -28.14
N GLY A 423 -9.05 -21.41 -28.55
CA GLY A 423 -8.53 -20.08 -28.29
C GLY A 423 -8.49 -19.73 -26.80
N ASP A 424 -9.61 -19.92 -26.10
CA ASP A 424 -9.72 -19.61 -24.68
C ASP A 424 -8.80 -20.49 -23.82
N HIS A 425 -8.66 -21.77 -24.18
CA HIS A 425 -7.72 -22.67 -23.51
C HIS A 425 -6.26 -22.23 -23.65
N ALA A 426 -5.87 -21.73 -24.83
CA ALA A 426 -4.53 -21.14 -25.03
C ALA A 426 -4.31 -19.92 -24.11
N SER A 427 -5.34 -19.08 -23.91
CA SER A 427 -5.30 -17.97 -22.95
C SER A 427 -5.19 -18.46 -21.51
N PHE A 428 -5.86 -19.54 -21.15
CA PHE A 428 -5.76 -20.16 -19.81
C PHE A 428 -4.37 -20.71 -19.57
N CYS A 429 -3.76 -21.40 -20.52
CA CYS A 429 -2.37 -21.87 -20.45
C CYS A 429 -1.38 -20.71 -20.33
N THR A 430 -1.62 -19.62 -21.06
CA THR A 430 -0.79 -18.41 -20.96
C THR A 430 -0.92 -17.76 -19.57
N THR A 431 -2.13 -17.67 -19.04
CA THR A 431 -2.37 -17.20 -17.67
C THR A 431 -1.65 -18.07 -16.65
N ALA A 432 -1.74 -19.39 -16.79
CA ALA A 432 -1.05 -20.35 -15.94
C ALA A 432 0.47 -20.13 -15.98
N LEU A 433 1.05 -19.90 -17.16
CA LEU A 433 2.46 -19.58 -17.33
C LEU A 433 2.84 -18.27 -16.62
N LEU A 434 2.07 -17.20 -16.83
CA LEU A 434 2.33 -15.90 -16.21
C LEU A 434 2.32 -16.00 -14.67
N VAL A 435 1.32 -16.66 -14.09
CA VAL A 435 1.24 -16.77 -12.63
C VAL A 435 2.33 -17.70 -12.07
N CYS A 436 2.73 -18.74 -12.78
CA CYS A 436 3.87 -19.58 -12.41
C CYS A 436 5.19 -18.81 -12.43
N VAL A 437 5.39 -17.93 -13.42
CA VAL A 437 6.57 -17.03 -13.46
C VAL A 437 6.54 -16.07 -12.27
N ALA A 438 5.39 -15.49 -11.93
CA ALA A 438 5.25 -14.64 -10.76
C ALA A 438 5.58 -15.40 -9.45
N VAL A 439 5.08 -16.62 -9.30
CA VAL A 439 5.38 -17.49 -8.15
C VAL A 439 6.88 -17.83 -8.10
N ALA A 440 7.53 -18.14 -9.22
CA ALA A 440 8.97 -18.38 -9.28
C ALA A 440 9.77 -17.14 -8.81
N ILE A 441 9.40 -15.92 -9.26
CA ILE A 441 10.02 -14.68 -8.78
C ILE A 441 9.86 -14.54 -7.27
N ILE A 442 8.68 -14.83 -6.73
CA ILE A 442 8.41 -14.79 -5.29
C ILE A 442 9.34 -15.74 -4.52
N LEU A 443 9.39 -17.00 -4.94
CA LEU A 443 10.19 -18.03 -4.25
C LEU A 443 11.69 -17.70 -4.26
N LEU A 444 12.17 -17.07 -5.34
CA LEU A 444 13.59 -16.72 -5.49
C LEU A 444 13.98 -15.46 -4.72
N PHE A 445 13.11 -14.44 -4.70
CA PHE A 445 13.50 -13.09 -4.27
C PHE A 445 12.80 -12.61 -3.00
N VAL A 446 11.61 -13.13 -2.65
CA VAL A 446 10.88 -12.70 -1.46
C VAL A 446 11.41 -13.46 -0.24
N ARG A 447 12.06 -12.73 0.64
CA ARG A 447 12.59 -13.26 1.91
C ARG A 447 12.13 -12.37 3.05
N ASP A 448 11.81 -12.96 4.19
CA ASP A 448 11.61 -12.18 5.40
C ASP A 448 12.91 -11.44 5.68
N GLY A 449 12.92 -10.12 5.48
CA GLY A 449 13.98 -9.27 5.98
C GLY A 449 14.03 -9.53 7.48
N LYS A 450 15.21 -9.95 7.96
CA LYS A 450 15.45 -10.41 9.35
C LYS A 450 14.50 -9.75 10.37
N LYS A 451 13.36 -10.36 10.69
CA LYS A 451 12.84 -10.39 12.05
C LYS A 451 13.91 -11.01 12.99
N ALA A 452 14.94 -11.61 12.41
CA ALA A 452 16.13 -12.08 13.10
C ALA A 452 16.85 -11.03 13.96
N ALA A 453 16.65 -9.73 13.73
CA ALA A 453 17.16 -8.72 14.67
C ALA A 453 16.26 -8.51 15.90
N VAL A 454 14.95 -8.82 15.80
CA VAL A 454 14.03 -8.66 16.95
C VAL A 454 13.84 -9.99 17.68
N THR A 455 13.91 -11.13 17.00
CA THR A 455 13.78 -12.46 17.64
C THR A 455 15.15 -13.01 18.10
N ALA A 456 16.27 -12.64 17.48
CA ALA A 456 17.61 -12.94 17.99
C ALA A 456 18.01 -12.00 19.16
N ALA A 457 17.37 -10.83 19.29
CA ALA A 457 17.42 -10.04 20.52
C ALA A 457 16.51 -10.61 21.61
N SER A 458 15.61 -11.55 21.30
CA SER A 458 14.74 -12.25 22.28
C SER A 458 15.21 -13.67 22.61
N ALA A 459 16.17 -14.24 21.85
CA ALA A 459 16.83 -15.50 22.15
C ALA A 459 18.32 -15.21 22.24
N GLY A 460 18.81 -14.95 23.47
CA GLY A 460 20.21 -14.89 23.89
C GLY A 460 21.30 -14.85 22.80
N GLY A 461 21.33 -13.82 21.96
CA GLY A 461 22.46 -13.56 21.06
C GLY A 461 23.59 -12.88 21.85
N PRO A 462 24.88 -13.09 21.46
CA PRO A 462 26.01 -12.63 22.22
C PRO A 462 25.92 -11.14 22.53
N SER A 463 26.26 -10.77 23.76
CA SER A 463 26.32 -9.38 24.21
C SER A 463 27.29 -8.59 23.31
N VAL A 464 27.10 -7.28 23.22
CA VAL A 464 27.95 -6.39 22.41
C VAL A 464 29.46 -6.55 22.79
N ALA A 465 29.73 -7.07 24.01
CA ALA A 465 31.07 -7.44 24.47
C ALA A 465 31.68 -8.61 23.69
N GLU A 466 30.88 -9.65 23.32
CA GLU A 466 31.39 -10.80 22.55
C GLU A 466 31.62 -10.46 21.06
N ALA A 467 30.82 -9.53 20.49
CA ALA A 467 31.05 -9.03 19.13
C ALA A 467 32.31 -8.14 19.06
N ALA A 468 32.64 -7.42 20.13
CA ALA A 468 33.87 -6.65 20.24
C ALA A 468 35.11 -7.53 20.37
N SER A 469 35.02 -8.66 21.10
CA SER A 469 36.09 -9.65 21.24
C SER A 469 36.41 -10.38 19.93
N ALA A 470 35.40 -10.70 19.10
CA ALA A 470 35.60 -11.34 17.80
C ALA A 470 36.22 -10.38 16.75
N ALA A 471 35.99 -9.05 16.90
CA ALA A 471 36.59 -8.05 16.02
C ALA A 471 38.08 -7.75 16.39
N GLN A 472 38.52 -8.06 17.62
CA GLN A 472 39.91 -7.92 18.05
C GLN A 472 40.80 -9.09 17.60
N ALA A 473 40.26 -10.23 17.28
CA ALA A 473 41.02 -11.40 16.81
C ALA A 473 41.44 -11.35 15.33
N GLY A 474 40.93 -10.37 14.55
CA GLY A 474 41.12 -10.30 13.09
C GLY A 474 42.05 -9.19 12.58
N SER A 475 42.61 -8.33 13.44
CA SER A 475 43.39 -7.16 12.98
C SER A 475 44.87 -7.15 13.46
N GLY A 476 45.48 -8.31 13.52
CA GLY A 476 46.89 -8.44 13.81
C GLY A 476 47.72 -8.77 12.58
N ALA A 477 47.87 -7.85 11.63
CA ALA A 477 49.03 -7.76 10.70
C ALA A 477 48.81 -6.60 9.71
N ALA A 478 49.42 -5.48 9.95
CA ALA A 478 50.20 -4.65 9.02
C ALA A 478 50.27 -3.20 9.45
N ALA A 479 51.51 -2.76 9.48
CA ALA A 479 52.05 -1.41 9.38
C ALA A 479 52.58 -0.76 10.67
N ALA A 480 53.87 -0.97 10.88
CA ALA A 480 54.76 -0.05 11.58
C ALA A 480 54.98 1.21 10.74
N GLY A 481 54.85 2.39 11.33
CA GLY A 481 55.11 3.67 10.69
C GLY A 481 54.71 4.84 11.59
N GLU A 482 55.70 5.36 12.28
CA GLU A 482 55.84 6.60 13.04
C GLU A 482 54.73 7.65 13.07
N GLY A 483 54.42 8.18 14.28
CA GLY A 483 53.84 9.49 14.49
C GLY A 483 52.83 9.58 15.63
N ALA A 484 53.24 10.09 16.80
CA ALA A 484 52.43 10.61 17.91
C ALA A 484 51.06 9.93 18.19
N SER A 485 51.05 9.08 19.19
CA SER A 485 49.86 8.42 19.78
C SER A 485 48.79 9.44 20.22
N ARG A 486 47.86 9.81 19.33
CA ARG A 486 46.58 10.35 19.74
C ARG A 486 45.75 9.17 20.24
N ARG A 487 45.65 9.05 21.58
CA ARG A 487 44.69 8.09 22.20
C ARG A 487 43.32 8.26 21.55
N GLN A 488 42.76 7.16 21.08
CA GLN A 488 41.37 7.15 20.59
C GLN A 488 40.44 7.59 21.72
N PRO A 489 39.58 8.62 21.52
CA PRO A 489 38.69 9.12 22.58
C PRO A 489 37.68 8.02 22.97
N LEU A 490 37.50 7.86 24.27
CA LEU A 490 36.56 6.90 24.85
C LEU A 490 35.24 7.59 25.27
N VAL A 491 34.22 6.82 25.49
CA VAL A 491 32.90 7.31 25.95
C VAL A 491 33.04 8.10 27.27
N ARG A 492 33.89 7.65 28.19
CA ARG A 492 34.18 8.32 29.47
C ARG A 492 34.69 9.76 29.31
N ASP A 493 35.35 10.05 28.20
CA ASP A 493 35.95 11.37 27.96
C ASP A 493 34.89 12.40 27.54
N ALA A 494 33.78 11.93 26.97
CA ALA A 494 32.70 12.76 26.44
C ALA A 494 31.39 12.68 27.24
N MET A 495 31.20 11.67 28.09
CA MET A 495 29.98 11.49 28.87
C MET A 495 29.76 12.57 29.94
N ASN A 496 28.51 12.71 30.41
CA ASN A 496 28.23 13.39 31.66
C ASN A 496 28.31 12.37 32.82
N PRO A 497 29.20 12.52 33.78
CA PRO A 497 29.33 11.61 34.91
C PRO A 497 28.11 11.68 35.89
N HIS A 498 27.37 12.80 35.86
CA HIS A 498 26.15 12.95 36.65
C HIS A 498 24.96 12.58 35.79
N ALA A 499 24.47 11.34 35.93
CA ALA A 499 23.21 10.90 35.33
C ALA A 499 22.09 11.06 36.35
N ALA A 500 20.97 11.68 35.96
CA ALA A 500 19.77 11.74 36.80
C ALA A 500 19.27 10.32 37.08
N THR A 501 19.07 9.98 38.35
CA THR A 501 18.68 8.64 38.77
C THR A 501 17.52 8.67 39.76
N VAL A 502 16.66 7.66 39.68
CA VAL A 502 15.58 7.39 40.66
C VAL A 502 15.60 5.91 41.06
N PRO A 503 15.17 5.55 42.29
CA PRO A 503 15.03 4.16 42.65
C PRO A 503 13.81 3.51 41.98
N ALA A 504 13.77 2.17 41.90
CA ALA A 504 12.72 1.43 41.22
C ALA A 504 11.31 1.60 41.84
N ASN A 505 11.24 2.04 43.08
CA ASN A 505 9.99 2.33 43.77
C ASN A 505 9.53 3.80 43.66
N ALA A 506 10.25 4.63 42.90
CA ALA A 506 9.89 6.03 42.68
C ALA A 506 8.57 6.17 41.89
N THR A 507 7.88 7.31 42.08
CA THR A 507 6.71 7.67 41.28
C THR A 507 7.10 8.49 40.05
N MET A 508 6.23 8.51 39.05
CA MET A 508 6.43 9.34 37.87
C MET A 508 6.43 10.84 38.20
N GLY A 509 5.74 11.27 39.26
CA GLY A 509 5.82 12.64 39.75
C GLY A 509 7.24 13.04 40.18
N GLN A 510 7.95 12.14 40.86
CA GLN A 510 9.37 12.35 41.25
C GLN A 510 10.29 12.39 39.99
N VAL A 511 10.01 11.54 39.01
CA VAL A 511 10.77 11.52 37.74
C VAL A 511 10.58 12.83 36.98
N ILE A 512 9.34 13.32 36.87
CA ILE A 512 9.02 14.58 36.14
C ILE A 512 9.65 15.77 36.86
N ALA A 513 9.57 15.82 38.21
CA ALA A 513 10.22 16.87 39.00
C ALA A 513 11.75 16.88 38.77
N LEU A 514 12.40 15.72 38.83
CA LEU A 514 13.83 15.59 38.58
C LEU A 514 14.23 15.96 37.16
N MET A 515 13.38 15.63 36.16
CA MET A 515 13.61 16.06 34.77
C MET A 515 13.60 17.58 34.63
N GLY A 516 12.71 18.25 35.36
CA GLY A 516 12.63 19.72 35.40
C GLY A 516 13.80 20.38 36.13
N GLU A 517 14.17 19.85 37.30
CA GLU A 517 15.25 20.39 38.12
C GLU A 517 16.63 20.27 37.44
N GLU A 518 16.91 19.12 36.81
CA GLU A 518 18.20 18.86 36.18
C GLU A 518 18.25 19.19 34.67
N ASP A 519 17.23 19.82 34.11
CA ASP A 519 17.08 20.11 32.66
C ASP A 519 17.46 18.89 31.80
N THR A 520 16.90 17.71 32.15
CA THR A 520 17.25 16.45 31.50
C THR A 520 16.05 15.82 30.80
N THR A 521 16.28 15.23 29.63
CA THR A 521 15.26 14.53 28.83
C THR A 521 15.19 13.03 29.12
N GLY A 522 15.90 12.55 30.13
CA GLY A 522 15.86 11.15 30.49
C GLY A 522 16.49 10.85 31.84
N VAL A 523 15.85 9.96 32.60
CA VAL A 523 16.18 9.55 33.95
C VAL A 523 16.41 8.04 33.98
N ALA A 524 17.48 7.61 34.62
CA ALA A 524 17.81 6.21 34.81
C ALA A 524 17.13 5.66 36.09
N VAL A 525 16.54 4.48 35.99
CA VAL A 525 15.99 3.78 37.15
C VAL A 525 17.03 2.77 37.63
N VAL A 526 17.46 2.89 38.86
CA VAL A 526 18.54 2.08 39.44
C VAL A 526 18.07 1.33 40.71
N GLU A 527 18.64 0.18 40.95
CA GLU A 527 18.52 -0.54 42.21
C GLU A 527 19.48 0.05 43.26
N THR A 528 19.31 -0.36 44.51
CA THR A 528 20.14 0.08 45.65
C THR A 528 21.63 -0.24 45.52
N ASP A 529 21.97 -1.21 44.66
CA ASP A 529 23.35 -1.60 44.33
C ASP A 529 23.95 -0.81 43.16
N GLY A 530 23.18 0.13 42.57
CA GLY A 530 23.58 0.96 41.42
C GLY A 530 23.38 0.30 40.05
N ARG A 531 22.75 -0.88 39.97
CA ARG A 531 22.42 -1.54 38.70
C ARG A 531 21.29 -0.82 38.00
N LEU A 532 21.44 -0.66 36.70
CA LEU A 532 20.40 -0.06 35.84
C LEU A 532 19.29 -1.08 35.55
N VAL A 533 18.05 -0.78 35.97
CA VAL A 533 16.87 -1.65 35.78
C VAL A 533 15.83 -1.06 34.84
N GLY A 534 15.93 0.24 34.54
CA GLY A 534 15.00 0.91 33.61
C GLY A 534 15.50 2.27 33.18
N TYR A 535 14.82 2.85 32.21
CA TYR A 535 15.10 4.22 31.73
C TYR A 535 13.80 4.88 31.28
N VAL A 536 13.56 6.12 31.68
CA VAL A 536 12.39 6.91 31.32
C VAL A 536 12.82 8.16 30.58
N THR A 537 12.12 8.50 29.50
CA THR A 537 12.38 9.67 28.67
C THR A 537 11.21 10.65 28.66
N ASP A 538 11.47 11.89 28.22
CA ASP A 538 10.44 12.90 27.92
C ASP A 538 9.38 12.37 26.94
N GLY A 539 9.79 11.50 25.99
CA GLY A 539 8.88 10.82 25.06
C GLY A 539 7.92 9.85 25.74
N ASP A 540 8.32 9.15 26.81
CA ASP A 540 7.45 8.21 27.53
C ASP A 540 6.38 8.98 28.31
N VAL A 541 6.73 10.11 28.92
CA VAL A 541 5.81 11.03 29.58
C VAL A 541 4.82 11.61 28.58
N ALA A 542 5.30 12.13 27.45
CA ALA A 542 4.45 12.70 26.41
C ALA A 542 3.51 11.65 25.79
N ASN A 543 3.98 10.41 25.59
CA ASN A 543 3.17 9.31 25.08
C ASN A 543 2.05 8.90 26.05
N TYR A 544 2.32 8.94 27.36
CA TYR A 544 1.28 8.67 28.36
C TYR A 544 0.21 9.75 28.36
N LEU A 545 0.61 11.03 28.35
CA LEU A 545 -0.31 12.17 28.33
C LEU A 545 -1.12 12.24 27.03
N ALA A 546 -0.59 11.72 25.93
CA ALA A 546 -1.25 11.66 24.63
C ALA A 546 -2.18 10.44 24.46
N ARG A 547 -2.22 9.50 25.40
CA ARG A 547 -3.15 8.36 25.38
C ARG A 547 -4.55 8.84 25.70
N HIS A 548 -5.48 8.61 24.77
CA HIS A 548 -6.91 8.76 25.00
C HIS A 548 -7.48 7.41 25.46
N ASP A 549 -7.79 7.27 26.72
CA ASP A 549 -8.52 6.10 27.22
C ASP A 549 -10.01 6.30 26.94
N SER A 550 -10.50 5.61 25.93
CA SER A 550 -11.93 5.56 25.61
C SER A 550 -12.66 4.67 26.63
N ARG A 551 -13.29 5.28 27.64
CA ARG A 551 -14.23 4.58 28.53
C ARG A 551 -15.55 4.37 27.78
N VAL A 552 -15.94 3.11 27.60
CA VAL A 552 -17.27 2.74 27.09
C VAL A 552 -18.26 2.92 28.23
N VAL A 553 -19.02 4.01 28.24
CA VAL A 553 -20.16 4.20 29.15
C VAL A 553 -21.41 3.69 28.42
N ASN A 554 -22.04 2.67 28.95
CA ASN A 554 -23.27 2.08 28.46
C ASN A 554 -24.48 2.51 29.30
N PRO A 555 -25.19 3.63 29.00
CA PRO A 555 -26.30 4.11 29.84
C PRO A 555 -27.66 3.45 29.56
N SER A 556 -27.81 2.72 28.43
CA SER A 556 -29.11 2.09 28.13
C SER A 556 -28.96 1.13 26.92
N GLY A 557 -28.62 -0.11 27.15
CA GLY A 557 -28.94 -1.30 26.34
C GLY A 557 -28.75 -1.30 24.80
N ASN A 558 -28.51 -0.16 24.19
CA ASN A 558 -28.21 -0.01 22.75
C ASN A 558 -26.75 0.45 22.59
N VAL A 559 -26.01 -0.25 21.74
CA VAL A 559 -24.59 -0.04 21.50
C VAL A 559 -24.38 1.29 20.74
N HIS A 560 -24.29 2.38 21.49
CA HIS A 560 -23.69 3.62 21.02
C HIS A 560 -22.46 3.89 21.88
N ALA A 561 -21.27 3.69 21.33
CA ALA A 561 -20.03 4.12 21.97
C ALA A 561 -19.98 5.66 21.90
N LEU A 562 -20.33 6.33 22.97
CA LEU A 562 -20.03 7.75 23.18
C LEU A 562 -18.59 7.83 23.68
N PHE A 563 -17.69 8.34 22.87
CA PHE A 563 -16.35 8.74 23.26
C PHE A 563 -16.48 10.11 23.94
N MET A 564 -16.53 10.12 25.27
CA MET A 564 -16.37 11.34 26.07
C MET A 564 -14.93 11.35 26.59
N ASP A 565 -14.12 12.23 26.02
CA ASP A 565 -12.77 12.55 26.49
C ASP A 565 -12.87 13.88 27.27
N ASP A 566 -13.26 13.79 28.54
CA ASP A 566 -13.46 14.95 29.42
C ASP A 566 -12.32 15.13 30.43
N ASP A 567 -11.25 14.31 30.38
CA ASP A 567 -10.15 14.45 31.33
C ASP A 567 -9.19 15.58 30.88
N ASP A 568 -9.21 16.69 31.61
CA ASP A 568 -8.27 17.80 31.44
C ASP A 568 -6.82 17.31 31.66
N LEU A 569 -5.87 17.90 30.93
CA LEU A 569 -4.43 17.61 31.01
C LEU A 569 -3.92 17.59 32.46
N ARG A 570 -4.49 18.42 33.34
CA ARG A 570 -4.15 18.47 34.77
C ARG A 570 -4.53 17.18 35.51
N THR A 571 -5.68 16.61 35.22
CA THR A 571 -6.16 15.35 35.80
C THR A 571 -5.24 14.20 35.38
N ARG A 572 -4.91 14.10 34.10
CA ARG A 572 -3.96 13.09 33.56
C ARG A 572 -2.56 13.24 34.13
N LEU A 573 -2.08 14.46 34.32
CA LEU A 573 -0.80 14.71 34.96
C LEU A 573 -0.81 14.29 36.44
N SER A 574 -1.91 14.51 37.14
CA SER A 574 -2.11 14.06 38.53
C SER A 574 -2.12 12.54 38.62
N GLU A 575 -2.83 11.85 37.73
CA GLU A 575 -2.84 10.39 37.66
C GLU A 575 -1.44 9.84 37.33
N LEU A 576 -0.78 10.37 36.32
CA LEU A 576 0.59 10.00 35.96
C LEU A 576 1.55 10.16 37.14
N SER A 577 1.42 11.23 37.90
CA SER A 577 2.30 11.52 39.04
C SER A 577 2.26 10.45 40.14
N SER A 578 1.16 9.68 40.26
CA SER A 578 1.00 8.59 41.19
C SER A 578 1.47 7.22 40.71
N VAL A 579 1.71 7.09 39.40
CA VAL A 579 2.13 5.82 38.75
C VAL A 579 3.56 5.46 39.15
N ASN A 580 3.83 4.18 39.40
CA ASN A 580 5.19 3.70 39.65
C ASN A 580 6.05 3.80 38.38
N VAL A 581 7.29 4.26 38.56
CA VAL A 581 8.21 4.46 37.44
C VAL A 581 8.43 3.19 36.58
N MET A 582 8.41 2.01 37.21
CA MET A 582 8.64 0.73 36.52
C MET A 582 7.48 0.28 35.63
N GLU A 583 6.32 0.94 35.69
CA GLU A 583 5.20 0.70 34.76
C GLU A 583 5.42 1.36 33.40
N LEU A 584 6.10 2.51 33.37
CA LEU A 584 6.41 3.24 32.13
C LEU A 584 7.86 3.07 31.69
N ALA A 585 8.77 2.75 32.60
CA ALA A 585 10.19 2.62 32.27
C ALA A 585 10.47 1.55 31.22
N THR A 586 11.28 1.89 30.25
CA THR A 586 11.85 0.93 29.31
C THR A 586 12.79 -0.02 30.05
N LYS A 587 12.40 -1.28 30.22
CA LYS A 587 13.15 -2.31 30.95
C LYS A 587 14.37 -2.83 30.20
N ARG A 588 14.37 -2.78 28.87
CA ARG A 588 15.51 -3.15 28.01
C ARG A 588 16.22 -1.88 27.54
N VAL A 589 17.05 -1.36 28.40
CA VAL A 589 17.77 -0.12 28.16
C VAL A 589 18.96 -0.36 27.23
N ILE A 590 19.12 0.47 26.21
CA ILE A 590 20.32 0.46 25.36
C ILE A 590 21.40 1.26 26.13
N THR A 591 22.46 0.58 26.51
CA THR A 591 23.59 1.14 27.25
C THR A 591 24.86 1.08 26.40
N VAL A 592 25.85 1.87 26.77
CA VAL A 592 27.22 1.77 26.25
C VAL A 592 28.19 1.67 27.41
N ASP A 593 29.30 0.99 27.16
CA ASP A 593 30.38 0.88 28.12
C ASP A 593 31.21 2.17 28.15
N ALA A 594 31.68 2.54 29.35
CA ALA A 594 32.52 3.74 29.53
C ALA A 594 33.85 3.68 28.75
N ASP A 595 34.38 2.49 28.53
CA ASP A 595 35.63 2.22 27.83
C ASP A 595 35.45 1.97 26.33
N LEU A 596 34.22 2.05 25.82
CA LEU A 596 33.97 1.92 24.38
C LEU A 596 34.52 3.15 23.63
N PRO A 597 35.17 2.98 22.45
CA PRO A 597 35.52 4.09 21.58
C PRO A 597 34.33 4.99 21.24
N LEU A 598 34.53 6.32 21.29
CA LEU A 598 33.45 7.31 21.12
C LEU A 598 32.77 7.24 19.76
N ASP A 599 33.48 6.90 18.69
CA ASP A 599 32.96 6.70 17.34
C ASP A 599 31.92 5.57 17.28
N LYS A 600 32.20 4.46 17.99
CA LYS A 600 31.23 3.35 18.10
C LYS A 600 29.96 3.76 18.86
N ALA A 601 30.12 4.53 19.93
CA ALA A 601 28.98 5.06 20.67
C ALA A 601 28.15 6.05 19.82
N CYS A 602 28.80 6.87 18.99
CA CYS A 602 28.13 7.74 18.02
C CYS A 602 27.32 6.95 16.99
N THR A 603 27.84 5.80 16.53
CA THR A 603 27.13 4.89 15.63
C THR A 603 25.86 4.38 16.28
N VAL A 604 25.91 3.96 17.56
CA VAL A 604 24.72 3.51 18.31
C VAL A 604 23.67 4.62 18.45
N LEU A 605 24.11 5.85 18.80
CA LEU A 605 23.20 7.01 18.89
C LEU A 605 22.51 7.35 17.55
N ALA A 606 23.23 7.17 16.42
CA ALA A 606 22.72 7.45 15.08
C ALA A 606 21.76 6.36 14.58
N GLU A 607 22.19 5.09 14.60
CA GLU A 607 21.42 3.96 14.08
C GLU A 607 20.13 3.71 14.87
N ARG A 608 20.19 3.83 16.19
CA ARG A 608 19.03 3.65 17.07
C ARG A 608 18.17 4.91 17.22
N LYS A 609 18.58 6.04 16.60
CA LYS A 609 17.90 7.34 16.68
C LYS A 609 17.70 7.84 18.13
N ILE A 610 18.58 7.47 19.04
CA ILE A 610 18.53 7.81 20.47
C ILE A 610 19.14 9.20 20.68
N LYS A 611 18.52 10.03 21.53
CA LYS A 611 19.03 11.35 21.89
C LYS A 611 20.06 11.29 23.03
N LYS A 612 19.84 10.38 23.99
CA LYS A 612 20.65 10.20 25.20
C LYS A 612 20.60 8.72 25.61
N MET A 613 21.70 8.17 26.08
CA MET A 613 21.78 6.79 26.57
C MET A 613 22.63 6.69 27.84
N PRO A 614 22.30 5.77 28.77
CA PRO A 614 23.10 5.51 29.96
C PRO A 614 24.44 4.88 29.59
N VAL A 615 25.49 5.28 30.35
CA VAL A 615 26.81 4.70 30.29
C VAL A 615 27.01 3.81 31.50
N VAL A 616 27.46 2.59 31.28
CA VAL A 616 27.66 1.59 32.33
C VAL A 616 29.13 1.16 32.38
N SER A 617 29.58 0.75 33.54
CA SER A 617 30.83 0.05 33.75
C SER A 617 30.58 -1.07 34.74
N ASP A 618 30.98 -2.31 34.42
CA ASP A 618 30.71 -3.50 35.24
C ASP A 618 29.22 -3.68 35.63
N GLY A 619 28.31 -3.29 34.73
CA GLY A 619 26.86 -3.39 34.92
C GLY A 619 26.24 -2.30 35.81
N LYS A 620 27.03 -1.37 36.35
CA LYS A 620 26.59 -0.23 37.15
C LYS A 620 26.55 1.05 36.31
N LEU A 621 25.61 1.92 36.59
CA LEU A 621 25.49 3.21 35.93
C LEU A 621 26.63 4.14 36.38
N VAL A 622 27.40 4.66 35.44
CA VAL A 622 28.51 5.58 35.68
C VAL A 622 28.32 6.96 35.03
N GLY A 623 27.31 7.14 34.22
CA GLY A 623 27.02 8.40 33.58
C GLY A 623 25.98 8.29 32.45
N ALA A 624 25.90 9.34 31.65
CA ALA A 624 25.03 9.38 30.46
C ALA A 624 25.71 10.07 29.28
N LEU A 625 25.55 9.52 28.08
CA LEU A 625 26.05 10.10 26.84
C LEU A 625 24.88 10.63 25.99
N SER A 626 24.94 11.91 25.62
CA SER A 626 23.97 12.53 24.72
C SER A 626 24.67 13.05 23.47
N ARG A 627 23.90 13.27 22.39
CA ARG A 627 24.42 13.94 21.18
C ARG A 627 25.04 15.30 21.51
N ARG A 628 24.49 16.03 22.48
CA ARG A 628 25.00 17.31 22.96
C ARG A 628 26.39 17.16 23.64
N ASN A 629 26.56 16.08 24.41
CA ASN A 629 27.84 15.78 25.05
C ASN A 629 28.94 15.50 24.01
N VAL A 630 28.63 14.68 22.98
CA VAL A 630 29.54 14.40 21.87
C VAL A 630 29.96 15.69 21.15
N MET A 631 28.97 16.53 20.78
CA MET A 631 29.27 17.81 20.12
C MET A 631 30.12 18.74 20.98
N ARG A 632 29.83 18.81 22.29
CA ARG A 632 30.63 19.62 23.23
C ARG A 632 32.07 19.10 23.36
N TYR A 633 32.25 17.79 23.34
CA TYR A 633 33.59 17.18 23.37
C TYR A 633 34.38 17.53 22.09
N LEU A 634 33.76 17.37 20.93
CA LEU A 634 34.37 17.67 19.63
C LEU A 634 34.73 19.17 19.45
N MET A 635 33.99 20.07 20.12
CA MET A 635 34.26 21.51 20.08
C MET A 635 35.37 21.95 21.07
N LYS A 636 35.75 21.11 22.04
CA LYS A 636 36.80 21.38 23.01
C LYS A 636 38.19 20.84 22.61
N GLY A 637 38.25 19.92 21.66
CA GLY A 637 39.49 19.37 21.06
C GLY A 637 39.74 19.92 19.69
#